data_de6c5516a6aa9396e768822e0f14c4dc
#
_entry.id   de6c5516a6aa9396e768822e0f14c4dc
#
_cell.length_a   1.000
_cell.length_b   1.000
_cell.length_c   1.000
_cell.angle_alpha   90.00
_cell.angle_beta   90.00
_cell.angle_gamma   90.00
#
_symmetry.space_group_name_H-M   'P 1'
#
loop_
_entity.id
_entity.type
_entity.pdbx_description
1 polymer ?
#
loop_
_entity_poly.entity_id
_entity_poly.type
_entity_poly.pdbx_seq_one_letter_code
_entity_poly.pdbx_strand_id
1 'polypeptide(L)'
;MKTVIIGGGVAGLAMAIYLRKNGLEVSLNERGGEQSNRGNAFLMHAEGVSILKELSQCLDLSHIPGKFIDRFSLKSEADHEIKYQKLDPWQCMKRSDIIKALNQLLPSDFIKYNREFSHFIYREGKPVAAVFKNGDIETGDIFIGADGGNSKVREALFGDTDFTKTDVKEILGLLKNKELCERLGTKFTKFQHESKSINFGIIPSSEEELVWFIQYNPEILDIEEESKENIEFLSKELLKDFPELVQEVMMLENFDNTYIWHTKDFDLLPSFHRNNVVLIGDAAHLALPFTSAGTTNAMVDAHTLCTLLVSYQEEPQKAFERYYELRAEHVGKQIQLGRNIKRDFLNPQLRDEDETVIPLITKQERAIKKPIRRKEINIIYFTDPICSTCWIIQPQLRKLQMEFGDDVNIEYKMGGLLPSWENYNRYGITQPSEVAAHWEAVCSFYEMPVNKQIWLEDPLPSSYPPSIAFKAAQLQDTGKAVLFLRRIREMVFLEKKNIIKKDHLYTAAYDVGLDAARLIRDLEGRAQNLFRLDLMKAEELHVKVLPTLFFSNKQGVELALNGYQPYESFVDILKQLKPDIEKTPYDKSPEVLFDQYQTLTTREFSLLRDESEYESLYILNELLILNQIKQYQSPTGDMWISNFSNTKKLIYA
;
A
#
# COMPACT_ATOMS: atom_id res chain seq x y z
N MET A 1 -14.55 -17.49 -2.28
CA MET A 1 -13.15 -17.70 -2.71
C MET A 1 -12.37 -18.19 -1.51
N LYS A 2 -11.84 -19.44 -1.57
CA LYS A 2 -11.06 -20.06 -0.51
C LYS A 2 -9.56 -19.87 -0.78
N THR A 3 -8.85 -19.31 0.18
CA THR A 3 -7.39 -19.07 0.10
C THR A 3 -6.64 -20.05 0.98
N VAL A 4 -5.63 -20.71 0.42
CA VAL A 4 -4.75 -21.65 1.13
C VAL A 4 -3.38 -21.02 1.28
N ILE A 5 -2.95 -20.78 2.53
CA ILE A 5 -1.61 -20.25 2.84
C ILE A 5 -0.70 -21.41 3.23
N ILE A 6 0.50 -21.42 2.66
CA ILE A 6 1.55 -22.41 2.89
C ILE A 6 2.73 -21.72 3.56
N GLY A 7 2.94 -21.96 4.85
CA GLY A 7 3.96 -21.37 5.71
C GLY A 7 3.37 -20.49 6.80
N GLY A 8 3.59 -20.84 8.07
CA GLY A 8 3.13 -20.16 9.29
C GLY A 8 4.17 -19.20 9.88
N GLY A 9 5.07 -18.65 9.06
CA GLY A 9 5.97 -17.57 9.44
C GLY A 9 5.25 -16.22 9.55
N VAL A 10 6.01 -15.14 9.82
CA VAL A 10 5.47 -13.77 9.99
C VAL A 10 4.61 -13.35 8.80
N ALA A 11 5.06 -13.60 7.56
CA ALA A 11 4.30 -13.27 6.35
C ALA A 11 2.96 -14.02 6.28
N GLY A 12 2.97 -15.34 6.47
CA GLY A 12 1.77 -16.17 6.39
C GLY A 12 0.76 -15.88 7.49
N LEU A 13 1.22 -15.66 8.72
CA LEU A 13 0.37 -15.28 9.85
C LEU A 13 -0.29 -13.92 9.63
N ALA A 14 0.51 -12.90 9.26
CA ALA A 14 -0.01 -11.58 8.97
C ALA A 14 -1.06 -11.64 7.83
N MET A 15 -0.77 -12.39 6.77
CA MET A 15 -1.69 -12.59 5.65
C MET A 15 -2.99 -13.27 6.08
N ALA A 16 -2.91 -14.33 6.88
CA ALA A 16 -4.08 -15.05 7.40
C ALA A 16 -4.98 -14.13 8.23
N ILE A 17 -4.37 -13.31 9.11
CA ILE A 17 -5.10 -12.36 9.95
C ILE A 17 -5.80 -11.31 9.08
N TYR A 18 -5.09 -10.71 8.11
CA TYR A 18 -5.67 -9.72 7.21
C TYR A 18 -6.83 -10.28 6.39
N LEU A 19 -6.68 -11.46 5.78
CA LEU A 19 -7.75 -12.11 5.01
C LEU A 19 -8.99 -12.38 5.87
N ARG A 20 -8.79 -12.89 7.08
CA ARG A 20 -9.91 -13.16 8.01
C ARG A 20 -10.62 -11.89 8.45
N LYS A 21 -9.88 -10.84 8.82
CA LYS A 21 -10.46 -9.53 9.17
C LYS A 21 -11.30 -8.95 8.03
N ASN A 22 -10.99 -9.29 6.79
CA ASN A 22 -11.77 -8.89 5.61
C ASN A 22 -12.84 -9.93 5.19
N GLY A 23 -13.14 -10.92 6.04
CA GLY A 23 -14.21 -11.89 5.80
C GLY A 23 -13.94 -12.90 4.67
N LEU A 24 -12.68 -13.09 4.29
CA LEU A 24 -12.29 -14.08 3.30
C LEU A 24 -12.06 -15.44 3.95
N GLU A 25 -12.45 -16.51 3.26
CA GLU A 25 -12.20 -17.88 3.71
C GLU A 25 -10.72 -18.21 3.52
N VAL A 26 -10.03 -18.59 4.60
CA VAL A 26 -8.59 -18.86 4.59
C VAL A 26 -8.22 -20.05 5.47
N SER A 27 -7.26 -20.85 5.00
CA SER A 27 -6.58 -21.89 5.79
C SER A 27 -5.08 -21.63 5.81
N LEU A 28 -4.43 -21.92 6.94
CA LEU A 28 -2.99 -21.73 7.14
C LEU A 28 -2.33 -23.08 7.49
N ASN A 29 -1.31 -23.46 6.72
CA ASN A 29 -0.61 -24.73 6.83
C ASN A 29 0.87 -24.47 7.16
N GLU A 30 1.38 -25.06 8.26
CA GLU A 30 2.75 -24.88 8.74
C GLU A 30 3.46 -26.24 8.81
N ARG A 31 4.70 -26.29 8.31
CA ARG A 31 5.53 -27.51 8.31
C ARG A 31 6.00 -27.94 9.69
N GLY A 32 6.24 -26.98 10.58
CA GLY A 32 6.68 -27.24 11.95
C GLY A 32 5.55 -27.70 12.85
N GLY A 33 5.91 -28.27 14.01
CA GLY A 33 4.98 -28.48 15.11
C GLY A 33 4.72 -27.19 15.89
N GLU A 34 3.69 -27.16 16.72
CA GLU A 34 3.27 -26.00 17.50
C GLU A 34 4.40 -25.40 18.38
N GLN A 35 5.31 -26.23 18.84
CA GLN A 35 6.43 -25.82 19.72
C GLN A 35 7.74 -25.53 18.97
N SER A 36 7.77 -25.62 17.64
CA SER A 36 9.02 -25.49 16.85
C SER A 36 9.48 -24.04 16.64
N ASN A 37 9.29 -23.18 17.61
CA ASN A 37 9.70 -21.77 17.53
C ASN A 37 11.19 -21.60 17.84
N ARG A 38 12.07 -22.02 16.93
CA ARG A 38 13.48 -21.59 16.92
C ARG A 38 13.53 -20.22 16.25
N GLY A 39 14.15 -19.25 16.88
CA GLY A 39 14.31 -17.95 16.22
C GLY A 39 14.97 -16.90 17.07
N ASN A 40 15.81 -16.14 16.40
CA ASN A 40 16.53 -14.99 16.92
C ASN A 40 15.61 -13.78 17.10
N ALA A 41 16.20 -12.74 17.70
CA ALA A 41 15.64 -11.40 17.60
C ALA A 41 16.02 -10.78 16.25
N PHE A 42 15.19 -9.86 15.81
CA PHE A 42 15.40 -9.07 14.60
C PHE A 42 14.92 -7.64 14.80
N LEU A 43 15.42 -6.75 13.98
CA LEU A 43 14.95 -5.36 13.93
C LEU A 43 13.77 -5.27 12.99
N MET A 44 12.68 -4.70 13.47
CA MET A 44 11.53 -4.29 12.66
C MET A 44 11.54 -2.79 12.48
N HIS A 45 11.49 -2.34 11.23
CA HIS A 45 11.42 -0.93 10.90
C HIS A 45 10.07 -0.34 11.29
N ALA A 46 9.98 0.98 11.42
CA ALA A 46 8.79 1.70 11.87
C ALA A 46 7.51 1.30 11.13
N GLU A 47 7.60 1.04 9.82
CA GLU A 47 6.44 0.61 9.02
C GLU A 47 5.93 -0.79 9.40
N GLY A 48 6.83 -1.75 9.64
CA GLY A 48 6.45 -3.08 10.13
C GLY A 48 5.80 -3.02 11.52
N VAL A 49 6.33 -2.17 12.40
CA VAL A 49 5.74 -1.91 13.72
C VAL A 49 4.35 -1.29 13.58
N SER A 50 4.16 -0.37 12.66
CA SER A 50 2.85 0.25 12.38
C SER A 50 1.83 -0.78 11.88
N ILE A 51 2.22 -1.68 10.97
CA ILE A 51 1.37 -2.78 10.48
C ILE A 51 1.03 -3.76 11.60
N LEU A 52 2.01 -4.10 12.45
CA LEU A 52 1.77 -4.96 13.59
C LEU A 52 0.75 -4.36 14.57
N LYS A 53 0.84 -3.05 14.84
CA LYS A 53 -0.14 -2.31 15.65
C LYS A 53 -1.53 -2.34 15.04
N GLU A 54 -1.64 -2.20 13.73
CA GLU A 54 -2.91 -2.28 13.01
C GLU A 54 -3.54 -3.68 13.09
N LEU A 55 -2.74 -4.74 12.92
CA LEU A 55 -3.22 -6.12 13.06
C LEU A 55 -3.75 -6.39 14.46
N SER A 56 -3.18 -5.78 15.47
CA SER A 56 -3.48 -6.01 16.89
C SER A 56 -4.41 -4.97 17.52
N GLN A 57 -5.17 -4.21 16.74
CA GLN A 57 -6.11 -3.18 17.24
C GLN A 57 -7.08 -3.63 18.35
N CYS A 58 -7.18 -4.94 18.58
CA CYS A 58 -7.98 -5.54 19.67
C CYS A 58 -7.13 -6.10 20.81
N LEU A 59 -5.80 -5.97 20.79
CA LEU A 59 -4.90 -6.44 21.83
C LEU A 59 -3.99 -5.29 22.28
N ASP A 60 -3.83 -5.17 23.58
CA ASP A 60 -2.86 -4.24 24.17
C ASP A 60 -1.45 -4.68 23.78
N LEU A 61 -0.82 -3.93 22.86
CA LEU A 61 0.56 -4.18 22.38
C LEU A 61 1.63 -3.93 23.45
N SER A 62 1.27 -3.41 24.63
CA SER A 62 2.19 -3.31 25.76
C SER A 62 2.74 -4.69 26.16
N HIS A 63 2.10 -5.76 25.70
CA HIS A 63 2.50 -7.15 25.96
C HIS A 63 3.35 -7.79 24.85
N ILE A 64 3.63 -7.12 23.71
CA ILE A 64 4.61 -7.64 22.76
C ILE A 64 6.01 -7.27 23.28
N PRO A 65 6.79 -8.23 23.80
CA PRO A 65 8.11 -7.93 24.28
C PRO A 65 8.99 -7.46 23.13
N GLY A 66 9.66 -6.34 23.34
CA GLY A 66 10.57 -5.76 22.38
C GLY A 66 11.10 -4.43 22.90
N LYS A 67 12.29 -4.06 22.45
CA LYS A 67 12.94 -2.79 22.82
C LYS A 67 12.89 -1.82 21.66
N PHE A 68 12.48 -0.57 21.90
CA PHE A 68 12.61 0.50 20.93
C PHE A 68 14.07 0.85 20.70
N ILE A 69 14.45 0.98 19.45
CA ILE A 69 15.79 1.35 19.01
C ILE A 69 15.66 2.62 18.18
N ASP A 70 16.23 3.71 18.66
CA ASP A 70 16.17 5.03 18.04
C ASP A 70 17.54 5.57 17.61
N ARG A 71 18.60 4.80 17.83
CA ARG A 71 19.98 5.20 17.55
C ARG A 71 20.77 4.04 16.97
N PHE A 72 21.60 4.35 15.98
CA PHE A 72 22.61 3.44 15.43
C PHE A 72 23.99 4.06 15.60
N SER A 73 24.96 3.27 16.04
CA SER A 73 26.36 3.65 16.16
C SER A 73 27.23 2.59 15.48
N LEU A 74 27.98 2.99 14.47
CA LEU A 74 29.03 2.18 13.85
C LEU A 74 30.37 2.62 14.43
N LYS A 75 31.16 1.67 14.91
CA LYS A 75 32.44 1.87 15.52
C LYS A 75 33.52 1.00 14.90
N SER A 76 34.79 1.38 15.02
CA SER A 76 35.93 0.52 14.70
C SER A 76 36.15 -0.52 15.79
N GLU A 77 37.01 -1.53 15.56
CA GLU A 77 37.50 -2.46 16.57
C GLU A 77 38.28 -1.77 17.69
N ALA A 78 38.77 -0.56 17.47
CA ALA A 78 39.43 0.27 18.50
C ALA A 78 38.46 1.17 19.31
N ASP A 79 37.11 0.93 19.14
CA ASP A 79 36.04 1.70 19.78
C ASP A 79 35.87 3.15 19.32
N HIS A 80 36.48 3.52 18.19
CA HIS A 80 36.30 4.86 17.61
C HIS A 80 34.96 4.91 16.87
N GLU A 81 34.17 5.96 17.09
CA GLU A 81 32.90 6.15 16.38
C GLU A 81 33.16 6.57 14.91
N ILE A 82 32.80 5.69 13.97
CA ILE A 82 32.89 5.94 12.54
C ILE A 82 31.65 6.71 12.09
N LYS A 83 30.46 6.30 12.55
CA LYS A 83 29.20 6.92 12.16
C LYS A 83 28.13 6.78 13.23
N TYR A 84 27.38 7.84 13.43
CA TYR A 84 26.23 7.87 14.32
C TYR A 84 25.00 8.34 13.57
N GLN A 85 23.86 7.70 13.79
CA GLN A 85 22.59 8.09 13.19
C GLN A 85 21.42 7.91 14.15
N LYS A 86 20.54 8.93 14.17
CA LYS A 86 19.22 8.81 14.78
C LYS A 86 18.31 8.03 13.81
N LEU A 87 17.61 7.05 14.33
CA LEU A 87 16.66 6.22 13.57
C LEU A 87 15.24 6.71 13.83
N ASP A 88 14.35 6.46 12.85
CA ASP A 88 12.92 6.38 13.14
C ASP A 88 12.70 5.25 14.17
N PRO A 89 11.66 5.33 15.04
CA PRO A 89 11.49 4.32 16.10
C PRO A 89 11.35 2.92 15.51
N TRP A 90 12.42 2.11 15.62
CA TRP A 90 12.42 0.70 15.25
C TRP A 90 12.19 -0.13 16.49
N GLN A 91 11.92 -1.40 16.32
CA GLN A 91 11.76 -2.30 17.46
C GLN A 91 12.58 -3.57 17.25
N CYS A 92 13.46 -3.88 18.21
CA CYS A 92 14.12 -5.17 18.29
C CYS A 92 13.24 -6.13 19.09
N MET A 93 12.91 -7.29 18.52
CA MET A 93 12.04 -8.27 19.16
C MET A 93 12.39 -9.69 18.75
N LYS A 94 12.06 -10.67 19.61
CA LYS A 94 12.26 -12.07 19.26
C LYS A 94 11.23 -12.55 18.25
N ARG A 95 11.69 -13.38 17.33
CA ARG A 95 10.80 -14.00 16.33
C ARG A 95 9.71 -14.85 16.99
N SER A 96 10.06 -15.61 18.04
CA SER A 96 9.12 -16.40 18.82
C SER A 96 7.98 -15.57 19.40
N ASP A 97 8.29 -14.39 19.89
CA ASP A 97 7.31 -13.53 20.57
C ASP A 97 6.34 -12.89 19.57
N ILE A 98 6.83 -12.47 18.41
CA ILE A 98 5.96 -12.00 17.31
C ILE A 98 5.04 -13.12 16.82
N ILE A 99 5.57 -14.34 16.60
CA ILE A 99 4.76 -15.47 16.16
C ILE A 99 3.68 -15.79 17.19
N LYS A 100 4.02 -15.81 18.50
CA LYS A 100 3.04 -15.98 19.57
C LYS A 100 1.97 -14.90 19.55
N ALA A 101 2.38 -13.64 19.45
CA ALA A 101 1.45 -12.51 19.40
C ALA A 101 0.49 -12.57 18.20
N LEU A 102 1.00 -12.89 17.01
CA LEU A 102 0.17 -13.09 15.82
C LEU A 102 -0.75 -14.30 15.94
N ASN A 103 -0.27 -15.42 16.53
CA ASN A 103 -1.10 -16.61 16.76
C ASN A 103 -2.27 -16.33 17.68
N GLN A 104 -2.11 -15.48 18.69
CA GLN A 104 -3.20 -15.06 19.59
C GLN A 104 -4.34 -14.30 18.89
N LEU A 105 -4.10 -13.75 17.69
CA LEU A 105 -5.11 -13.09 16.86
C LEU A 105 -5.94 -14.10 16.02
N LEU A 106 -5.56 -15.37 16.04
CA LEU A 106 -6.23 -16.47 15.33
C LEU A 106 -6.86 -17.44 16.32
N PRO A 107 -7.95 -18.16 15.95
CA PRO A 107 -8.46 -19.26 16.77
C PRO A 107 -7.40 -20.32 17.07
N SER A 108 -7.50 -20.98 18.21
CA SER A 108 -6.50 -21.93 18.70
C SER A 108 -6.22 -23.11 17.77
N ASP A 109 -7.22 -23.53 16.98
CA ASP A 109 -7.14 -24.65 16.04
C ASP A 109 -7.00 -24.23 14.58
N PHE A 110 -6.73 -22.92 14.35
CA PHE A 110 -6.70 -22.37 13.01
C PHE A 110 -5.51 -22.82 12.19
N ILE A 111 -4.34 -22.97 12.82
CA ILE A 111 -3.08 -23.35 12.14
C ILE A 111 -3.00 -24.86 12.06
N LYS A 112 -2.86 -25.37 10.84
CA LYS A 112 -2.66 -26.80 10.57
C LYS A 112 -1.16 -27.09 10.57
N TYR A 113 -0.66 -27.62 11.68
CA TYR A 113 0.74 -27.96 11.89
C TYR A 113 1.15 -29.29 11.23
N ASN A 114 2.45 -29.53 11.12
CA ASN A 114 3.06 -30.72 10.49
C ASN A 114 2.65 -30.91 9.02
N ARG A 115 2.40 -29.82 8.31
CA ARG A 115 2.01 -29.77 6.90
C ARG A 115 3.10 -29.14 6.05
N GLU A 116 4.16 -29.91 5.79
CA GLU A 116 5.21 -29.51 4.85
C GLU A 116 4.71 -29.70 3.42
N PHE A 117 4.72 -28.61 2.63
CA PHE A 117 4.28 -28.63 1.23
C PHE A 117 5.13 -29.59 0.40
N SER A 118 4.47 -30.38 -0.44
CA SER A 118 5.09 -31.33 -1.38
C SER A 118 4.92 -30.84 -2.83
N HIS A 119 3.69 -30.77 -3.31
CA HIS A 119 3.39 -30.39 -4.69
C HIS A 119 1.93 -29.91 -4.83
N PHE A 120 1.60 -29.37 -5.99
CA PHE A 120 0.22 -29.04 -6.36
C PHE A 120 -0.41 -30.14 -7.20
N ILE A 121 -1.73 -30.34 -7.03
CA ILE A 121 -2.58 -31.08 -7.99
C ILE A 121 -3.11 -30.04 -8.98
N TYR A 122 -2.99 -30.37 -10.27
CA TYR A 122 -3.41 -29.51 -11.37
C TYR A 122 -4.65 -30.05 -12.06
N ARG A 123 -5.56 -29.15 -12.46
CA ARG A 123 -6.65 -29.43 -13.39
C ARG A 123 -6.60 -28.37 -14.48
N GLU A 124 -6.56 -28.80 -15.77
CA GLU A 124 -6.46 -27.91 -16.93
C GLU A 124 -5.30 -26.90 -16.83
N GLY A 125 -4.16 -27.35 -16.30
CA GLY A 125 -2.96 -26.52 -16.10
C GLY A 125 -3.00 -25.53 -14.94
N LYS A 126 -4.08 -25.52 -14.13
CA LYS A 126 -4.25 -24.65 -12.98
C LYS A 126 -4.21 -25.44 -11.68
N PRO A 127 -3.46 -25.03 -10.65
CA PRO A 127 -3.49 -25.63 -9.32
C PRO A 127 -4.89 -25.60 -8.71
N VAL A 128 -5.36 -26.74 -8.21
CA VAL A 128 -6.67 -26.88 -7.52
C VAL A 128 -6.53 -27.39 -6.09
N ALA A 129 -5.39 -28.00 -5.74
CA ALA A 129 -5.11 -28.45 -4.38
C ALA A 129 -3.60 -28.40 -4.09
N ALA A 130 -3.24 -28.20 -2.84
CA ALA A 130 -1.90 -28.39 -2.29
C ALA A 130 -1.84 -29.75 -1.58
N VAL A 131 -0.78 -30.52 -1.82
CA VAL A 131 -0.48 -31.79 -1.18
C VAL A 131 0.68 -31.62 -0.22
N PHE A 132 0.55 -32.16 0.99
CA PHE A 132 1.57 -32.11 2.03
C PHE A 132 2.26 -33.48 2.21
N LYS A 133 3.50 -33.45 2.73
CA LYS A 133 4.29 -34.68 2.91
C LYS A 133 3.65 -35.73 3.84
N ASN A 134 2.79 -35.25 4.77
CA ASN A 134 2.04 -36.17 5.66
C ASN A 134 0.83 -36.83 4.97
N GLY A 135 0.60 -36.57 3.69
CA GLY A 135 -0.49 -37.10 2.88
C GLY A 135 -1.76 -36.24 2.88
N ASP A 136 -1.81 -35.18 3.67
CA ASP A 136 -2.96 -34.28 3.68
C ASP A 136 -3.09 -33.50 2.34
N ILE A 137 -4.33 -33.18 1.95
CA ILE A 137 -4.66 -32.45 0.75
C ILE A 137 -5.56 -31.27 1.13
N GLU A 138 -5.23 -30.09 0.63
CA GLU A 138 -6.04 -28.87 0.84
C GLU A 138 -6.43 -28.26 -0.49
N THR A 139 -7.75 -28.20 -0.77
CA THR A 139 -8.30 -27.56 -1.98
C THR A 139 -8.47 -26.08 -1.77
N GLY A 140 -8.26 -25.27 -2.81
CA GLY A 140 -8.41 -23.81 -2.76
C GLY A 140 -8.57 -23.20 -4.13
N ASP A 141 -9.11 -21.98 -4.14
CA ASP A 141 -9.21 -21.14 -5.34
C ASP A 141 -7.91 -20.36 -5.57
N ILE A 142 -7.23 -19.98 -4.47
CA ILE A 142 -5.97 -19.23 -4.43
C ILE A 142 -5.01 -19.92 -3.46
N PHE A 143 -3.73 -19.95 -3.83
CA PHE A 143 -2.64 -20.46 -2.98
C PHE A 143 -1.60 -19.37 -2.75
N ILE A 144 -1.17 -19.19 -1.50
CA ILE A 144 -0.15 -18.20 -1.12
C ILE A 144 1.04 -18.93 -0.53
N GLY A 145 2.19 -18.86 -1.22
CA GLY A 145 3.47 -19.36 -0.73
C GLY A 145 4.13 -18.35 0.21
N ALA A 146 4.21 -18.70 1.50
CA ALA A 146 4.87 -17.95 2.57
C ALA A 146 5.86 -18.84 3.34
N ASP A 147 6.43 -19.83 2.65
CA ASP A 147 7.24 -20.92 3.21
C ASP A 147 8.74 -20.60 3.33
N GLY A 148 9.08 -19.30 3.21
CA GLY A 148 10.40 -18.76 3.54
C GLY A 148 11.45 -18.92 2.45
N GLY A 149 12.73 -18.61 2.77
CA GLY A 149 13.81 -18.52 1.79
C GLY A 149 14.07 -19.80 0.99
N ASN A 150 13.84 -20.98 1.58
CA ASN A 150 13.93 -22.29 0.89
C ASN A 150 12.56 -22.76 0.37
N SER A 151 11.78 -21.87 -0.17
CA SER A 151 10.40 -22.09 -0.59
C SER A 151 10.26 -23.21 -1.62
N LYS A 152 9.50 -24.27 -1.26
CA LYS A 152 9.11 -25.34 -2.18
C LYS A 152 7.95 -24.90 -3.09
N VAL A 153 7.15 -23.93 -2.65
CA VAL A 153 6.13 -23.32 -3.51
C VAL A 153 6.79 -22.54 -4.64
N ARG A 154 7.85 -21.76 -4.37
CA ARG A 154 8.63 -21.08 -5.42
C ARG A 154 9.23 -22.05 -6.42
N GLU A 155 9.86 -23.14 -5.94
CA GLU A 155 10.42 -24.19 -6.80
C GLU A 155 9.33 -24.82 -7.69
N ALA A 156 8.14 -25.06 -7.17
CA ALA A 156 7.02 -25.61 -7.95
C ALA A 156 6.53 -24.66 -9.04
N LEU A 157 6.71 -23.34 -8.87
CA LEU A 157 6.29 -22.33 -9.84
C LEU A 157 7.35 -22.03 -10.90
N PHE A 158 8.60 -21.92 -10.49
CA PHE A 158 9.67 -21.33 -11.31
C PHE A 158 10.85 -22.29 -11.52
N GLY A 159 10.82 -23.47 -10.92
CA GLY A 159 11.94 -24.41 -10.94
C GLY A 159 12.94 -24.16 -9.81
N ASP A 160 14.10 -24.80 -9.91
CA ASP A 160 15.16 -24.67 -8.91
C ASP A 160 15.62 -23.22 -8.76
N THR A 161 15.87 -22.82 -7.51
CA THR A 161 16.33 -21.46 -7.20
C THR A 161 17.84 -21.39 -7.32
N ASP A 162 18.32 -20.47 -8.14
CA ASP A 162 19.74 -20.14 -8.25
C ASP A 162 20.14 -19.16 -7.13
N PHE A 163 20.58 -19.73 -6.01
CA PHE A 163 21.04 -18.94 -4.86
C PHE A 163 22.46 -18.42 -5.09
N THR A 164 22.71 -17.20 -4.63
CA THR A 164 24.08 -16.68 -4.57
C THR A 164 24.96 -17.52 -3.64
N LYS A 165 26.26 -17.53 -3.92
CA LYS A 165 27.25 -18.19 -3.06
C LYS A 165 27.25 -17.58 -1.65
N THR A 166 27.38 -18.41 -0.63
CA THR A 166 27.58 -17.97 0.74
C THR A 166 29.01 -17.51 0.96
N ASP A 167 29.24 -16.20 0.75
CA ASP A 167 30.55 -15.56 0.96
C ASP A 167 30.65 -14.92 2.35
N VAL A 168 29.53 -14.83 3.08
CA VAL A 168 29.45 -14.31 4.45
C VAL A 168 28.61 -15.26 5.29
N LYS A 169 29.14 -15.67 6.43
CA LYS A 169 28.42 -16.36 7.48
C LYS A 169 28.09 -15.42 8.63
N GLU A 170 27.05 -15.74 9.39
CA GLU A 170 26.63 -14.94 10.52
C GLU A 170 26.41 -15.84 11.75
N ILE A 171 27.17 -15.60 12.83
CA ILE A 171 26.96 -16.27 14.12
C ILE A 171 26.00 -15.39 14.92
N LEU A 172 24.95 -15.99 15.50
CA LEU A 172 23.94 -15.27 16.26
C LEU A 172 23.73 -15.89 17.63
N GLY A 173 23.56 -15.04 18.63
CA GLY A 173 23.26 -15.46 20.00
C GLY A 173 22.34 -14.50 20.74
N LEU A 174 21.77 -14.99 21.83
CA LEU A 174 20.89 -14.26 22.74
C LEU A 174 21.47 -14.31 24.14
N LEU A 175 21.83 -13.17 24.69
CA LEU A 175 22.41 -13.06 26.03
C LEU A 175 21.43 -12.36 26.99
N LYS A 176 21.18 -12.98 28.14
CA LYS A 176 20.42 -12.36 29.23
C LYS A 176 21.39 -11.63 30.16
N ASN A 177 21.35 -10.30 30.13
CA ASN A 177 22.12 -9.46 31.02
C ASN A 177 21.49 -8.06 31.13
N LYS A 178 20.85 -7.78 32.24
CA LYS A 178 20.17 -6.52 32.51
C LYS A 178 21.11 -5.31 32.49
N GLU A 179 22.27 -5.41 33.05
CA GLU A 179 23.25 -4.32 33.15
C GLU A 179 23.74 -3.89 31.74
N LEU A 180 24.06 -4.87 30.88
CA LEU A 180 24.40 -4.59 29.49
C LEU A 180 23.25 -3.93 28.74
N CYS A 181 22.01 -4.39 28.95
CA CYS A 181 20.81 -3.79 28.31
C CYS A 181 20.61 -2.33 28.77
N GLU A 182 20.83 -2.01 30.06
CA GLU A 182 20.77 -0.66 30.58
C GLU A 182 21.87 0.23 29.97
N ARG A 183 23.11 -0.25 29.86
CA ARG A 183 24.24 0.47 29.25
C ARG A 183 24.02 0.75 27.75
N LEU A 184 23.45 -0.18 27.03
CA LEU A 184 23.13 -0.01 25.60
C LEU A 184 21.91 0.91 25.39
N GLY A 185 20.96 0.89 26.32
CA GLY A 185 19.73 1.71 26.26
C GLY A 185 18.89 1.40 25.03
N THR A 186 18.74 2.38 24.14
CA THR A 186 17.96 2.28 22.88
C THR A 186 18.87 2.26 21.64
N LYS A 187 20.10 1.81 21.80
CA LYS A 187 21.13 1.89 20.77
C LYS A 187 21.40 0.52 20.14
N PHE A 188 21.39 0.46 18.81
CA PHE A 188 22.05 -0.58 18.04
C PHE A 188 23.53 -0.18 17.84
N THR A 189 24.45 -0.94 18.41
CA THR A 189 25.88 -0.72 18.23
C THR A 189 26.45 -1.80 17.33
N LYS A 190 27.18 -1.41 16.30
CA LYS A 190 27.92 -2.30 15.40
C LYS A 190 29.39 -1.91 15.40
N PHE A 191 30.26 -2.90 15.55
CA PHE A 191 31.71 -2.76 15.44
C PHE A 191 32.16 -3.36 14.11
N GLN A 192 33.05 -2.69 13.41
CA GLN A 192 33.59 -3.10 12.14
C GLN A 192 35.09 -3.15 12.21
N HIS A 193 35.70 -4.27 11.83
CA HIS A 193 37.16 -4.34 11.74
C HIS A 193 37.65 -3.56 10.51
N GLU A 194 38.66 -2.73 10.67
CA GLU A 194 39.15 -1.82 9.64
C GLU A 194 39.73 -2.55 8.42
N SER A 195 40.50 -3.64 8.65
CA SER A 195 41.23 -4.36 7.62
C SER A 195 40.74 -5.79 7.35
N LYS A 196 39.81 -6.33 8.16
CA LYS A 196 39.26 -7.67 7.99
C LYS A 196 37.75 -7.62 7.73
N SER A 197 37.25 -8.60 7.02
CA SER A 197 35.79 -8.78 6.82
C SER A 197 35.15 -9.45 8.03
N ILE A 198 35.16 -8.73 9.17
CA ILE A 198 34.58 -9.13 10.45
C ILE A 198 33.82 -7.95 11.04
N ASN A 199 32.54 -8.16 11.38
CA ASN A 199 31.74 -7.20 12.11
C ASN A 199 31.12 -7.90 13.34
N PHE A 200 30.92 -7.13 14.41
CA PHE A 200 30.12 -7.52 15.57
C PHE A 200 28.98 -6.55 15.77
N GLY A 201 27.76 -7.03 15.95
CA GLY A 201 26.60 -6.22 16.26
C GLY A 201 25.94 -6.62 17.57
N ILE A 202 25.41 -5.64 18.31
CA ILE A 202 24.71 -5.85 19.59
C ILE A 202 23.52 -4.92 19.70
N ILE A 203 22.34 -5.50 20.07
CA ILE A 203 21.07 -4.79 20.10
C ILE A 203 20.25 -5.30 21.29
N PRO A 204 19.77 -4.44 22.20
CA PRO A 204 18.82 -4.84 23.24
C PRO A 204 17.49 -5.26 22.61
N SER A 205 16.98 -6.41 23.00
CA SER A 205 15.66 -6.93 22.58
C SER A 205 14.59 -6.80 23.68
N SER A 206 15.04 -6.58 24.93
CA SER A 206 14.18 -6.28 26.09
C SER A 206 14.96 -5.50 27.13
N GLU A 207 14.39 -5.33 28.33
CA GLU A 207 15.10 -4.73 29.47
C GLU A 207 16.20 -5.67 30.06
N GLU A 208 16.12 -6.97 29.76
CA GLU A 208 17.01 -7.98 30.36
C GLU A 208 17.74 -8.87 29.34
N GLU A 209 17.42 -8.74 28.06
CA GLU A 209 17.96 -9.59 27.02
C GLU A 209 18.39 -8.80 25.80
N LEU A 210 19.49 -9.19 25.20
CA LEU A 210 20.06 -8.61 24.00
C LEU A 210 20.37 -9.70 22.96
N VAL A 211 20.34 -9.33 21.70
CA VAL A 211 20.84 -10.12 20.57
C VAL A 211 22.22 -9.62 20.18
N TRP A 212 23.12 -10.53 19.90
CA TRP A 212 24.40 -10.21 19.30
C TRP A 212 24.62 -11.08 18.06
N PHE A 213 25.46 -10.59 17.13
CA PHE A 213 25.82 -11.31 15.94
C PHE A 213 27.24 -10.98 15.47
N ILE A 214 27.88 -11.96 14.84
CA ILE A 214 29.19 -11.80 14.17
C ILE A 214 28.96 -12.04 12.68
N GLN A 215 29.26 -11.08 11.82
CA GLN A 215 29.36 -11.27 10.38
C GLN A 215 30.83 -11.50 10.03
N TYR A 216 31.13 -12.54 9.30
CA TYR A 216 32.52 -12.84 8.91
C TYR A 216 32.64 -13.50 7.54
N ASN A 217 33.79 -13.29 6.89
CA ASN A 217 34.17 -14.03 5.70
C ASN A 217 34.77 -15.38 6.12
N PRO A 218 34.17 -16.54 5.75
CA PRO A 218 34.69 -17.87 6.13
C PRO A 218 36.08 -18.18 5.56
N GLU A 219 36.59 -17.40 4.58
CA GLU A 219 37.97 -17.51 4.09
C GLU A 219 39.01 -17.04 5.12
N ILE A 220 38.61 -16.22 6.12
CA ILE A 220 39.50 -15.75 7.19
C ILE A 220 39.70 -16.86 8.22
N LEU A 221 38.61 -17.44 8.68
CA LEU A 221 38.55 -18.56 9.63
C LEU A 221 37.18 -19.21 9.52
N ASP A 222 37.13 -20.51 9.51
CA ASP A 222 35.88 -21.27 9.51
C ASP A 222 36.05 -22.57 10.31
N ILE A 223 34.95 -23.29 10.55
CA ILE A 223 34.88 -24.56 11.25
C ILE A 223 34.16 -25.59 10.38
N GLU A 224 34.61 -26.86 10.46
CA GLU A 224 34.00 -27.95 9.70
C GLU A 224 32.70 -28.43 10.35
N GLU A 225 32.66 -28.48 11.69
CA GLU A 225 31.50 -28.91 12.47
C GLU A 225 30.96 -27.77 13.34
N GLU A 226 29.68 -27.49 13.21
CA GLU A 226 28.99 -26.44 13.96
C GLU A 226 28.54 -26.92 15.36
N SER A 227 29.49 -27.49 16.13
CA SER A 227 29.27 -27.80 17.56
C SER A 227 29.34 -26.51 18.40
N LYS A 228 28.77 -26.58 19.60
CA LYS A 228 28.81 -25.47 20.55
C LYS A 228 30.25 -25.02 20.82
N GLU A 229 31.13 -25.96 21.10
CA GLU A 229 32.54 -25.72 21.44
C GLU A 229 33.28 -25.06 20.26
N ASN A 230 33.01 -25.51 19.03
CA ASN A 230 33.62 -24.96 17.84
C ASN A 230 33.10 -23.54 17.53
N ILE A 231 31.80 -23.28 17.74
CA ILE A 231 31.20 -21.94 17.58
C ILE A 231 31.76 -20.97 18.64
N GLU A 232 31.92 -21.42 19.88
CA GLU A 232 32.54 -20.63 20.95
C GLU A 232 33.99 -20.29 20.60
N PHE A 233 34.79 -21.28 20.19
CA PHE A 233 36.18 -21.05 19.76
C PHE A 233 36.25 -20.08 18.59
N LEU A 234 35.45 -20.30 17.54
CA LEU A 234 35.41 -19.45 16.36
C LEU A 234 35.04 -17.99 16.73
N SER A 235 34.00 -17.81 17.55
CA SER A 235 33.53 -16.48 17.97
C SER A 235 34.61 -15.71 18.74
N LYS A 236 35.26 -16.36 19.70
CA LYS A 236 36.32 -15.74 20.50
C LYS A 236 37.55 -15.42 19.67
N GLU A 237 37.93 -16.27 18.73
CA GLU A 237 39.09 -16.04 17.87
C GLU A 237 38.84 -14.93 16.84
N LEU A 238 37.66 -14.87 16.25
CA LEU A 238 37.28 -13.78 15.35
C LEU A 238 37.27 -12.41 16.01
N LEU A 239 36.90 -12.36 17.30
CA LEU A 239 36.67 -11.11 18.04
C LEU A 239 37.81 -10.73 19.01
N LYS A 240 38.93 -11.44 19.02
CA LYS A 240 40.03 -11.23 20.01
C LYS A 240 40.60 -9.80 20.02
N ASP A 241 40.56 -9.13 18.85
CA ASP A 241 41.07 -7.77 18.68
C ASP A 241 39.99 -6.67 18.95
N PHE A 242 38.78 -7.06 19.31
CA PHE A 242 37.63 -6.16 19.51
C PHE A 242 37.62 -5.59 20.94
N PRO A 243 36.89 -4.44 21.18
CA PRO A 243 36.98 -3.70 22.43
C PRO A 243 36.32 -4.43 23.63
N GLU A 244 36.55 -3.86 24.83
CA GLU A 244 36.14 -4.45 26.12
C GLU A 244 34.68 -4.89 26.18
N LEU A 245 33.74 -4.08 25.64
CA LEU A 245 32.33 -4.43 25.59
C LEU A 245 32.09 -5.74 24.82
N VAL A 246 32.80 -5.96 23.72
CA VAL A 246 32.67 -7.20 22.92
C VAL A 246 33.26 -8.39 23.67
N GLN A 247 34.41 -8.22 24.32
CA GLN A 247 35.04 -9.25 25.16
C GLN A 247 34.15 -9.62 26.36
N GLU A 248 33.51 -8.64 26.99
CA GLU A 248 32.55 -8.86 28.08
C GLU A 248 31.36 -9.74 27.60
N VAL A 249 30.78 -9.46 26.42
CA VAL A 249 29.70 -10.29 25.83
C VAL A 249 30.18 -11.72 25.62
N MET A 250 31.39 -11.92 25.07
CA MET A 250 31.94 -13.25 24.78
C MET A 250 32.31 -14.04 26.06
N MET A 251 32.57 -13.36 27.17
CA MET A 251 32.79 -14.00 28.49
C MET A 251 31.46 -14.41 29.13
N LEU A 252 30.40 -13.64 28.97
CA LEU A 252 29.10 -13.87 29.59
C LEU A 252 28.22 -14.86 28.79
N GLU A 253 28.49 -15.05 27.49
CA GLU A 253 27.72 -15.93 26.60
C GLU A 253 28.03 -17.39 26.93
N ASN A 254 26.98 -18.21 27.01
CA ASN A 254 27.10 -19.66 27.25
C ASN A 254 27.03 -20.51 25.99
N PHE A 255 26.76 -19.91 24.84
CA PHE A 255 26.65 -20.51 23.50
C PHE A 255 25.61 -21.64 23.32
N ASP A 256 24.71 -21.87 24.30
CA ASP A 256 23.70 -22.95 24.22
C ASP A 256 22.69 -22.75 23.10
N ASN A 257 22.37 -21.49 22.77
CA ASN A 257 21.38 -21.11 21.75
C ASN A 257 22.03 -20.37 20.58
N THR A 258 23.32 -20.56 20.39
CA THR A 258 24.09 -19.93 19.30
C THR A 258 24.12 -20.84 18.09
N TYR A 259 24.04 -20.28 16.89
CA TYR A 259 24.14 -21.02 15.65
C TYR A 259 24.74 -20.19 14.53
N ILE A 260 25.14 -20.84 13.45
CA ILE A 260 25.69 -20.19 12.26
C ILE A 260 24.59 -20.12 11.17
N TRP A 261 24.38 -18.93 10.67
CA TRP A 261 23.51 -18.70 9.52
C TRP A 261 24.34 -18.50 8.26
N HIS A 262 24.09 -19.33 7.25
CA HIS A 262 24.68 -19.26 5.93
C HIS A 262 23.89 -18.27 5.10
N THR A 263 24.39 -17.05 4.96
CA THR A 263 23.67 -15.97 4.27
C THR A 263 23.66 -16.21 2.77
N LYS A 264 22.49 -16.11 2.18
CA LYS A 264 22.26 -16.22 0.73
C LYS A 264 21.08 -15.41 0.30
N ASP A 265 21.03 -15.03 -0.97
CA ASP A 265 19.90 -14.41 -1.63
C ASP A 265 19.73 -15.03 -3.02
N PHE A 266 18.76 -14.54 -3.78
CA PHE A 266 18.58 -14.87 -5.20
C PHE A 266 18.12 -13.61 -5.97
N ASP A 267 18.21 -13.65 -7.30
CA ASP A 267 17.79 -12.56 -8.14
C ASP A 267 16.28 -12.31 -8.07
N LEU A 268 15.88 -11.06 -8.24
CA LEU A 268 14.47 -10.71 -8.28
C LEU A 268 13.75 -11.58 -9.32
N LEU A 269 12.70 -12.26 -8.88
CA LEU A 269 11.88 -13.08 -9.76
C LEU A 269 11.20 -12.22 -10.83
N PRO A 270 10.99 -12.73 -12.05
CA PRO A 270 10.30 -12.01 -13.11
C PRO A 270 8.80 -11.79 -12.81
N SER A 271 8.24 -12.54 -11.86
CA SER A 271 6.90 -12.41 -11.31
C SER A 271 6.87 -13.04 -9.92
N PHE A 272 5.96 -12.56 -9.04
CA PHE A 272 5.71 -13.23 -7.75
C PHE A 272 4.54 -14.21 -7.83
N HIS A 273 3.97 -14.44 -9.00
CA HIS A 273 2.85 -15.36 -9.17
C HIS A 273 2.93 -16.16 -10.46
N ARG A 274 2.25 -17.28 -10.46
CA ARG A 274 1.93 -18.07 -11.66
C ARG A 274 0.55 -18.70 -11.47
N ASN A 275 -0.34 -18.52 -12.45
CA ASN A 275 -1.75 -18.92 -12.32
C ASN A 275 -2.38 -18.33 -11.03
N ASN A 276 -3.03 -19.17 -10.22
CA ASN A 276 -3.67 -18.79 -8.96
C ASN A 276 -2.76 -19.02 -7.72
N VAL A 277 -1.45 -19.05 -7.91
CA VAL A 277 -0.46 -19.15 -6.82
C VAL A 277 0.38 -17.88 -6.79
N VAL A 278 0.54 -17.28 -5.60
CA VAL A 278 1.35 -16.07 -5.39
C VAL A 278 2.30 -16.25 -4.21
N LEU A 279 3.49 -15.68 -4.28
CA LEU A 279 4.53 -15.72 -3.25
C LEU A 279 4.58 -14.40 -2.47
N ILE A 280 4.89 -14.47 -1.16
CA ILE A 280 5.11 -13.33 -0.29
C ILE A 280 6.32 -13.52 0.62
N GLY A 281 6.92 -12.44 1.10
CA GLY A 281 8.08 -12.46 1.98
C GLY A 281 9.29 -13.16 1.36
N ASP A 282 10.08 -13.85 2.17
CA ASP A 282 11.30 -14.51 1.72
C ASP A 282 11.08 -15.60 0.65
N ALA A 283 9.85 -16.09 0.50
CA ALA A 283 9.49 -17.00 -0.59
C ALA A 283 9.52 -16.27 -1.95
N ALA A 284 9.20 -14.98 -1.97
CA ALA A 284 9.18 -14.16 -3.17
C ALA A 284 10.51 -13.43 -3.43
N HIS A 285 11.21 -12.95 -2.38
CA HIS A 285 12.35 -12.04 -2.49
C HIS A 285 13.29 -12.13 -1.28
N LEU A 286 13.97 -13.26 -1.12
CA LEU A 286 14.99 -13.42 -0.08
C LEU A 286 16.15 -12.45 -0.34
N ALA A 287 16.47 -11.63 0.64
CA ALA A 287 17.60 -10.71 0.61
C ALA A 287 18.62 -11.03 1.70
N LEU A 288 19.85 -10.58 1.51
CA LEU A 288 20.90 -10.68 2.53
C LEU A 288 20.52 -9.90 3.80
N PRO A 289 20.94 -10.34 5.01
CA PRO A 289 20.49 -9.78 6.28
C PRO A 289 21.00 -8.35 6.55
N PHE A 290 21.94 -7.84 5.76
CA PHE A 290 22.60 -6.55 5.97
C PHE A 290 21.65 -5.35 6.07
N THR A 291 20.45 -5.44 5.51
CA THR A 291 19.46 -4.34 5.53
C THR A 291 18.46 -4.42 6.68
N SER A 292 18.43 -5.54 7.41
CA SER A 292 17.44 -5.84 8.46
C SER A 292 15.97 -5.65 8.02
N ALA A 293 15.69 -5.74 6.70
CA ALA A 293 14.41 -5.37 6.10
C ALA A 293 13.44 -6.55 5.91
N GLY A 294 13.90 -7.79 6.01
CA GLY A 294 13.13 -8.99 5.63
C GLY A 294 11.77 -9.08 6.33
N THR A 295 11.73 -8.94 7.64
CA THR A 295 10.47 -9.05 8.41
C THR A 295 9.51 -7.89 8.12
N THR A 296 10.02 -6.67 7.96
CA THR A 296 9.19 -5.52 7.56
C THR A 296 8.62 -5.73 6.15
N ASN A 297 9.42 -6.22 5.20
CA ASN A 297 8.94 -6.55 3.86
C ASN A 297 7.83 -7.61 3.90
N ALA A 298 7.96 -8.65 4.71
CA ALA A 298 6.95 -9.68 4.89
C ALA A 298 5.60 -9.09 5.38
N MET A 299 5.64 -8.15 6.32
CA MET A 299 4.45 -7.44 6.81
C MET A 299 3.83 -6.54 5.72
N VAL A 300 4.65 -5.79 4.99
CA VAL A 300 4.19 -4.92 3.88
C VAL A 300 3.59 -5.75 2.75
N ASP A 301 4.14 -6.92 2.45
CA ASP A 301 3.60 -7.83 1.44
C ASP A 301 2.21 -8.34 1.83
N ALA A 302 2.06 -8.82 3.06
CA ALA A 302 0.78 -9.31 3.57
C ALA A 302 -0.30 -8.23 3.54
N HIS A 303 0.03 -7.02 3.96
CA HIS A 303 -0.86 -5.86 3.89
C HIS A 303 -1.23 -5.52 2.44
N THR A 304 -0.23 -5.40 1.56
CA THR A 304 -0.43 -5.00 0.16
C THR A 304 -1.26 -6.02 -0.61
N LEU A 305 -0.88 -7.31 -0.52
CA LEU A 305 -1.57 -8.38 -1.23
C LEU A 305 -3.01 -8.55 -0.74
N CYS A 306 -3.25 -8.51 0.58
CA CYS A 306 -4.61 -8.60 1.12
C CYS A 306 -5.47 -7.45 0.62
N THR A 307 -4.94 -6.22 0.67
CA THR A 307 -5.62 -5.02 0.16
C THR A 307 -6.06 -5.19 -1.29
N LEU A 308 -5.16 -5.69 -2.14
CA LEU A 308 -5.44 -5.92 -3.55
C LEU A 308 -6.45 -7.07 -3.77
N LEU A 309 -6.34 -8.18 -3.02
CA LEU A 309 -7.29 -9.28 -3.10
C LEU A 309 -8.70 -8.87 -2.69
N VAL A 310 -8.82 -7.97 -1.73
CA VAL A 310 -10.12 -7.39 -1.34
C VAL A 310 -10.67 -6.48 -2.44
N SER A 311 -9.80 -5.73 -3.13
CA SER A 311 -10.20 -4.82 -4.22
C SER A 311 -10.60 -5.55 -5.51
N TYR A 312 -9.89 -6.64 -5.84
CA TYR A 312 -10.04 -7.39 -7.09
C TYR A 312 -10.62 -8.78 -6.87
N GLN A 313 -11.63 -8.94 -5.98
CA GLN A 313 -12.17 -10.25 -5.59
C GLN A 313 -12.59 -11.16 -6.75
N GLU A 314 -13.15 -10.56 -7.81
CA GLU A 314 -13.59 -11.29 -9.00
C GLU A 314 -12.45 -11.55 -10.00
N GLU A 315 -11.30 -10.87 -9.84
CA GLU A 315 -10.17 -10.93 -10.76
C GLU A 315 -8.83 -11.05 -10.01
N PRO A 316 -8.59 -12.12 -9.25
CA PRO A 316 -7.40 -12.25 -8.40
C PRO A 316 -6.08 -12.17 -9.17
N GLN A 317 -6.08 -12.45 -10.47
CA GLN A 317 -4.90 -12.30 -11.33
C GLN A 317 -4.45 -10.83 -11.40
N LYS A 318 -5.40 -9.88 -11.50
CA LYS A 318 -5.08 -8.44 -11.47
C LYS A 318 -4.49 -8.02 -10.11
N ALA A 319 -4.99 -8.61 -9.01
CA ALA A 319 -4.40 -8.37 -7.70
C ALA A 319 -2.93 -8.81 -7.65
N PHE A 320 -2.59 -9.96 -8.22
CA PHE A 320 -1.22 -10.49 -8.24
C PHE A 320 -0.29 -9.66 -9.14
N GLU A 321 -0.75 -9.28 -10.33
CA GLU A 321 -0.01 -8.41 -11.24
C GLU A 321 0.28 -7.06 -10.57
N ARG A 322 -0.74 -6.44 -9.97
CA ARG A 322 -0.58 -5.16 -9.27
C ARG A 322 0.30 -5.26 -8.03
N TYR A 323 0.23 -6.38 -7.30
CA TYR A 323 1.13 -6.65 -6.17
C TYR A 323 2.58 -6.68 -6.63
N TYR A 324 2.90 -7.38 -7.71
CA TYR A 324 4.24 -7.40 -8.29
C TYR A 324 4.72 -6.00 -8.69
N GLU A 325 3.91 -5.24 -9.43
CA GLU A 325 4.24 -3.87 -9.85
C GLU A 325 4.58 -2.95 -8.66
N LEU A 326 3.83 -3.05 -7.57
CA LEU A 326 4.01 -2.21 -6.39
C LEU A 326 5.22 -2.61 -5.54
N ARG A 327 5.65 -3.89 -5.60
CA ARG A 327 6.69 -4.40 -4.70
C ARG A 327 8.03 -4.65 -5.38
N ALA A 328 8.05 -5.06 -6.65
CA ALA A 328 9.26 -5.54 -7.33
C ALA A 328 10.39 -4.50 -7.35
N GLU A 329 10.10 -3.26 -7.67
CA GLU A 329 11.12 -2.20 -7.70
C GLU A 329 11.75 -1.97 -6.31
N HIS A 330 10.91 -1.91 -5.27
CA HIS A 330 11.37 -1.67 -3.90
C HIS A 330 12.24 -2.82 -3.39
N VAL A 331 11.76 -4.06 -3.50
CA VAL A 331 12.51 -5.23 -3.01
C VAL A 331 13.75 -5.51 -3.86
N GLY A 332 13.71 -5.22 -5.17
CA GLY A 332 14.88 -5.29 -6.05
C GLY A 332 15.98 -4.32 -5.62
N LYS A 333 15.63 -3.08 -5.27
CA LYS A 333 16.58 -2.11 -4.69
C LYS A 333 17.18 -2.60 -3.37
N GLN A 334 16.39 -3.27 -2.53
CA GLN A 334 16.85 -3.83 -1.26
C GLN A 334 17.84 -4.99 -1.46
N ILE A 335 17.54 -5.91 -2.40
CA ILE A 335 18.47 -7.00 -2.77
C ILE A 335 19.80 -6.39 -3.24
N GLN A 336 19.75 -5.41 -4.14
CA GLN A 336 20.96 -4.75 -4.65
C GLN A 336 21.75 -4.02 -3.56
N LEU A 337 21.06 -3.32 -2.66
CA LEU A 337 21.69 -2.66 -1.52
C LEU A 337 22.40 -3.67 -0.61
N GLY A 338 21.74 -4.80 -0.26
CA GLY A 338 22.36 -5.87 0.53
C GLY A 338 23.63 -6.42 -0.14
N ARG A 339 23.61 -6.59 -1.46
CA ARG A 339 24.79 -7.04 -2.24
C ARG A 339 25.90 -5.99 -2.28
N ASN A 340 25.58 -4.71 -2.38
CA ASN A 340 26.57 -3.65 -2.32
C ASN A 340 27.26 -3.61 -0.95
N ILE A 341 26.48 -3.70 0.15
CA ILE A 341 27.03 -3.76 1.50
C ILE A 341 27.90 -5.02 1.69
N LYS A 342 27.48 -6.20 1.16
CA LYS A 342 28.30 -7.40 1.15
C LYS A 342 29.63 -7.20 0.43
N ARG A 343 29.60 -6.58 -0.76
CA ARG A 343 30.82 -6.28 -1.53
C ARG A 343 31.79 -5.41 -0.74
N ASP A 344 31.29 -4.33 -0.12
CA ASP A 344 32.12 -3.39 0.64
C ASP A 344 32.61 -4.01 1.96
N PHE A 345 31.83 -4.91 2.55
CA PHE A 345 32.23 -5.72 3.71
C PHE A 345 33.38 -6.68 3.36
N LEU A 346 33.28 -7.39 2.22
CA LEU A 346 34.31 -8.33 1.76
C LEU A 346 35.59 -7.65 1.28
N ASN A 347 35.54 -6.36 0.98
CA ASN A 347 36.68 -5.57 0.47
C ASN A 347 36.96 -4.37 1.37
N PRO A 348 37.46 -4.56 2.61
CA PRO A 348 37.68 -3.47 3.57
C PRO A 348 38.51 -2.31 3.01
N GLN A 349 39.50 -2.62 2.16
CA GLN A 349 40.40 -1.64 1.55
C GLN A 349 39.72 -0.73 0.52
N LEU A 350 38.49 -1.05 0.07
CA LEU A 350 37.73 -0.24 -0.87
C LEU A 350 36.66 0.61 -0.16
N ARG A 351 36.55 0.54 1.16
CA ARG A 351 35.57 1.31 1.92
C ARG A 351 35.95 2.78 1.90
N ASP A 352 35.01 3.60 1.48
CA ASP A 352 35.08 5.06 1.65
C ASP A 352 34.30 5.43 2.91
N GLU A 353 34.95 6.14 3.84
CA GLU A 353 34.32 6.55 5.10
C GLU A 353 33.11 7.46 4.86
N ASP A 354 33.16 8.31 3.82
CA ASP A 354 32.07 9.22 3.46
C ASP A 354 30.90 8.48 2.77
N GLU A 355 31.17 7.39 2.06
CA GLU A 355 30.18 6.56 1.38
C GLU A 355 29.70 5.36 2.21
N THR A 356 30.15 5.18 3.45
CA THR A 356 29.74 4.06 4.29
C THR A 356 28.21 4.02 4.41
N VAL A 357 27.60 3.10 3.66
CA VAL A 357 26.15 2.92 3.62
C VAL A 357 25.70 2.35 4.95
N ILE A 358 24.91 3.12 5.67
CA ILE A 358 24.18 2.57 6.82
C ILE A 358 23.03 1.75 6.26
N PRO A 359 22.97 0.43 6.52
CA PRO A 359 21.92 -0.46 5.99
C PRO A 359 20.49 0.01 6.29
N LEU A 360 20.37 0.92 7.22
CA LEU A 360 19.17 1.32 7.91
C LEU A 360 18.47 2.56 7.30
N ILE A 361 19.00 3.15 6.21
CA ILE A 361 18.50 4.43 5.65
C ILE A 361 17.32 4.23 4.69
N THR A 362 17.06 3.02 4.22
CA THR A 362 15.93 2.82 3.30
C THR A 362 14.63 2.92 4.06
N LYS A 363 13.99 4.08 3.97
CA LYS A 363 12.64 4.29 4.47
C LYS A 363 11.71 3.30 3.79
N GLN A 364 11.24 2.32 4.54
CA GLN A 364 10.22 1.42 4.04
C GLN A 364 8.88 2.12 4.19
N GLU A 365 8.21 2.35 3.08
CA GLU A 365 6.85 2.89 3.05
C GLU A 365 5.90 1.79 2.60
N ARG A 366 4.69 1.78 3.14
CA ARG A 366 3.62 0.93 2.61
C ARG A 366 3.42 1.24 1.13
N ALA A 367 3.36 0.21 0.32
CA ALA A 367 2.97 0.35 -1.08
C ALA A 367 1.53 0.87 -1.20
N ILE A 368 0.68 0.55 -0.20
CA ILE A 368 -0.68 1.05 -0.06
C ILE A 368 -0.84 1.57 1.37
N LYS A 369 -1.11 2.86 1.55
CA LYS A 369 -1.09 3.53 2.86
C LYS A 369 -2.27 3.21 3.78
N LYS A 370 -3.41 2.77 3.21
CA LYS A 370 -4.59 2.35 3.97
C LYS A 370 -5.02 0.95 3.50
N PRO A 371 -5.39 0.02 4.42
CA PRO A 371 -6.03 -1.20 3.99
C PRO A 371 -7.35 -0.84 3.31
N ILE A 372 -7.59 -1.37 2.14
CA ILE A 372 -8.91 -1.27 1.53
C ILE A 372 -9.80 -2.22 2.32
N ARG A 373 -10.62 -1.68 3.21
CA ARG A 373 -11.72 -2.43 3.82
C ARG A 373 -12.69 -2.81 2.70
N ARG A 374 -13.29 -4.00 2.80
CA ARG A 374 -14.39 -4.38 1.91
C ARG A 374 -15.51 -3.37 2.11
N LYS A 375 -15.69 -2.50 1.14
CA LYS A 375 -16.71 -1.46 1.19
C LYS A 375 -18.07 -2.13 1.30
N GLU A 376 -18.85 -1.72 2.28
CA GLU A 376 -20.11 -2.41 2.63
C GLU A 376 -21.30 -1.87 1.86
N ILE A 377 -21.18 -0.64 1.38
CA ILE A 377 -22.19 0.03 0.59
C ILE A 377 -21.62 0.32 -0.80
N ASN A 378 -22.34 -0.10 -1.82
CA ASN A 378 -22.02 0.23 -3.21
C ASN A 378 -22.95 1.32 -3.71
N ILE A 379 -22.38 2.34 -4.35
CA ILE A 379 -23.11 3.48 -4.92
C ILE A 379 -22.88 3.46 -6.42
N ILE A 380 -23.92 3.24 -7.21
CA ILE A 380 -23.89 3.44 -8.66
C ILE A 380 -24.29 4.89 -8.93
N TYR A 381 -23.33 5.69 -9.38
CA TYR A 381 -23.52 7.10 -9.67
C TYR A 381 -23.65 7.35 -11.18
N PHE A 382 -24.88 7.59 -11.62
CA PHE A 382 -25.16 8.03 -12.98
C PHE A 382 -24.93 9.53 -13.11
N THR A 383 -24.02 9.89 -14.01
CA THR A 383 -23.51 11.25 -14.18
C THR A 383 -23.29 11.59 -15.66
N ASP A 384 -22.94 12.84 -15.95
CA ASP A 384 -22.56 13.28 -17.29
C ASP A 384 -21.51 14.40 -17.20
N PRO A 385 -20.54 14.49 -18.10
CA PRO A 385 -19.50 15.52 -18.06
C PRO A 385 -19.98 16.96 -18.10
N ILE A 386 -21.12 17.23 -18.76
CA ILE A 386 -21.69 18.58 -18.93
C ILE A 386 -22.92 18.85 -18.06
N CYS A 387 -23.28 17.95 -17.17
CA CYS A 387 -24.44 18.12 -16.29
C CYS A 387 -24.13 19.11 -15.15
N SER A 388 -24.81 20.26 -15.13
CA SER A 388 -24.65 21.28 -14.09
C SER A 388 -24.98 20.75 -12.70
N THR A 389 -26.05 19.97 -12.55
CA THR A 389 -26.41 19.35 -11.26
C THR A 389 -25.35 18.35 -10.81
N CYS A 390 -24.69 17.63 -11.72
CA CYS A 390 -23.56 16.77 -11.41
C CYS A 390 -22.30 17.55 -11.01
N TRP A 391 -22.18 18.82 -11.44
CA TRP A 391 -21.13 19.74 -11.02
C TRP A 391 -21.39 20.27 -9.61
N ILE A 392 -22.61 20.72 -9.31
CA ILE A 392 -22.95 21.30 -8.01
C ILE A 392 -22.99 20.31 -6.84
N ILE A 393 -23.05 19.00 -7.08
CA ILE A 393 -22.95 17.98 -6.01
C ILE A 393 -21.51 17.52 -5.71
N GLN A 394 -20.50 18.09 -6.39
CA GLN A 394 -19.10 17.71 -6.12
C GLN A 394 -18.69 17.93 -4.64
N PRO A 395 -19.08 19.03 -3.97
CA PRO A 395 -18.80 19.23 -2.55
C PRO A 395 -19.31 18.07 -1.68
N GLN A 396 -20.55 17.60 -1.90
CA GLN A 396 -21.16 16.49 -1.15
C GLN A 396 -20.42 15.16 -1.41
N LEU A 397 -20.09 14.88 -2.67
CA LEU A 397 -19.36 13.64 -3.03
C LEU A 397 -17.95 13.62 -2.43
N ARG A 398 -17.25 14.75 -2.42
CA ARG A 398 -15.92 14.87 -1.80
C ARG A 398 -16.00 14.68 -0.28
N LYS A 399 -16.98 15.29 0.38
CA LYS A 399 -17.18 15.10 1.82
C LYS A 399 -17.56 13.67 2.15
N LEU A 400 -18.45 13.07 1.35
CA LEU A 400 -18.80 11.65 1.47
C LEU A 400 -17.56 10.74 1.38
N GLN A 401 -16.66 11.04 0.45
CA GLN A 401 -15.42 10.30 0.29
C GLN A 401 -14.46 10.50 1.47
N MET A 402 -14.41 11.70 2.06
CA MET A 402 -13.58 11.95 3.26
C MET A 402 -14.13 11.26 4.50
N GLU A 403 -15.45 11.31 4.73
CA GLU A 403 -16.07 10.79 5.94
C GLU A 403 -16.41 9.31 5.89
N PHE A 404 -16.70 8.74 4.70
CA PHE A 404 -17.18 7.36 4.53
C PHE A 404 -16.45 6.58 3.44
N GLY A 405 -15.37 7.10 2.90
CA GLY A 405 -14.66 6.49 1.79
C GLY A 405 -14.15 5.06 2.07
N ASP A 406 -13.99 4.71 3.33
CA ASP A 406 -13.60 3.36 3.77
C ASP A 406 -14.77 2.35 3.73
N ASP A 407 -16.01 2.84 3.81
CA ASP A 407 -17.24 2.01 3.84
C ASP A 407 -18.01 2.03 2.51
N VAL A 408 -17.83 3.06 1.66
CA VAL A 408 -18.58 3.23 0.42
C VAL A 408 -17.70 3.05 -0.83
N ASN A 409 -18.23 2.35 -1.82
CA ASN A 409 -17.66 2.28 -3.17
C ASN A 409 -18.53 3.10 -4.11
N ILE A 410 -17.93 3.97 -4.94
CA ILE A 410 -18.67 4.75 -5.94
C ILE A 410 -18.29 4.28 -7.33
N GLU A 411 -19.23 3.65 -8.03
CA GLU A 411 -19.11 3.25 -9.41
C GLU A 411 -19.71 4.31 -10.32
N TYR A 412 -18.90 4.92 -11.18
CA TYR A 412 -19.34 5.97 -12.09
C TYR A 412 -19.88 5.37 -13.40
N LYS A 413 -21.11 5.72 -13.75
CA LYS A 413 -21.81 5.38 -15.00
C LYS A 413 -22.17 6.64 -15.75
N MET A 414 -22.01 6.64 -17.08
CA MET A 414 -22.38 7.76 -17.92
C MET A 414 -23.86 7.70 -18.30
N GLY A 415 -24.62 8.76 -17.99
CA GLY A 415 -26.06 8.81 -18.20
C GLY A 415 -26.52 9.36 -19.56
N GLY A 416 -25.59 9.88 -20.38
CA GLY A 416 -25.89 10.33 -21.76
C GLY A 416 -26.88 11.49 -21.83
N LEU A 417 -26.55 12.62 -21.17
CA LEU A 417 -27.46 13.76 -21.03
C LEU A 417 -27.91 14.36 -22.37
N LEU A 418 -26.96 14.60 -23.29
CA LEU A 418 -27.19 15.25 -24.58
C LEU A 418 -26.67 14.35 -25.71
N PRO A 419 -27.52 13.51 -26.33
CA PRO A 419 -27.10 12.72 -27.48
C PRO A 419 -26.81 13.57 -28.74
N SER A 420 -27.72 14.49 -29.07
CA SER A 420 -27.58 15.52 -30.11
C SER A 420 -28.61 16.61 -29.87
N TRP A 421 -28.53 17.74 -30.57
CA TRP A 421 -29.56 18.79 -30.54
C TRP A 421 -30.77 18.46 -31.40
N GLU A 422 -30.69 17.47 -32.25
CA GLU A 422 -31.79 17.04 -33.10
C GLU A 422 -32.93 16.45 -32.23
N ASN A 423 -34.08 17.12 -32.21
CA ASN A 423 -35.24 16.74 -31.41
C ASN A 423 -34.99 16.74 -29.87
N TYR A 424 -33.90 17.38 -29.39
CA TYR A 424 -33.67 17.50 -27.98
C TYR A 424 -34.67 18.47 -27.33
N ASN A 425 -35.37 17.98 -26.34
CA ASN A 425 -36.23 18.79 -25.47
C ASN A 425 -36.26 18.16 -24.08
N ARG A 426 -35.39 18.63 -23.22
CA ARG A 426 -35.31 18.12 -21.84
C ARG A 426 -35.37 19.32 -20.89
N TYR A 427 -36.38 19.33 -20.02
CA TYR A 427 -36.64 20.45 -19.10
C TYR A 427 -36.88 21.81 -19.78
N GLY A 428 -37.44 21.81 -21.00
CA GLY A 428 -37.65 23.00 -21.78
C GLY A 428 -36.41 23.56 -22.47
N ILE A 429 -35.28 22.86 -22.41
CA ILE A 429 -34.04 23.19 -23.11
C ILE A 429 -34.04 22.52 -24.49
N THR A 430 -33.95 23.36 -25.54
CA THR A 430 -33.96 22.92 -26.94
C THR A 430 -32.75 23.41 -27.72
N GLN A 431 -31.99 24.37 -27.18
CA GLN A 431 -30.83 24.98 -27.84
C GLN A 431 -29.74 25.39 -26.85
N PRO A 432 -28.48 25.58 -27.30
CA PRO A 432 -27.34 25.88 -26.45
C PRO A 432 -27.48 27.15 -25.57
N SER A 433 -28.10 28.22 -26.08
CA SER A 433 -28.30 29.47 -25.34
C SER A 433 -29.17 29.30 -24.09
N GLU A 434 -30.10 28.36 -24.10
CA GLU A 434 -30.94 28.03 -22.94
C GLU A 434 -30.15 27.26 -21.90
N VAL A 435 -29.16 26.44 -22.29
CA VAL A 435 -28.22 25.80 -21.37
C VAL A 435 -27.38 26.87 -20.65
N ALA A 436 -26.92 27.90 -21.35
CA ALA A 436 -26.15 28.97 -20.75
C ALA A 436 -26.93 29.65 -19.60
N ALA A 437 -28.20 29.99 -19.84
CA ALA A 437 -29.07 30.57 -18.81
C ALA A 437 -29.32 29.62 -17.63
N HIS A 438 -29.57 28.35 -17.93
CA HIS A 438 -29.76 27.30 -16.91
C HIS A 438 -28.51 27.11 -16.05
N TRP A 439 -27.32 27.03 -16.66
CA TRP A 439 -26.06 26.86 -15.91
C TRP A 439 -25.83 28.04 -14.95
N GLU A 440 -26.01 29.25 -15.43
CA GLU A 440 -25.85 30.43 -14.60
C GLU A 440 -26.81 30.43 -13.39
N ALA A 441 -28.09 30.18 -13.63
CA ALA A 441 -29.08 30.12 -12.57
C ALA A 441 -28.80 29.07 -11.51
N VAL A 442 -28.51 27.81 -11.95
CA VAL A 442 -28.25 26.71 -11.05
C VAL A 442 -26.95 26.88 -10.30
N CYS A 443 -25.85 27.20 -11.00
CA CYS A 443 -24.56 27.33 -10.36
C CYS A 443 -24.45 28.50 -9.39
N SER A 444 -25.09 29.64 -9.73
CA SER A 444 -25.16 30.81 -8.81
C SER A 444 -25.97 30.51 -7.55
N PHE A 445 -27.08 29.76 -7.69
CA PHE A 445 -27.89 29.37 -6.53
C PHE A 445 -27.16 28.47 -5.55
N TYR A 446 -26.30 27.53 -6.07
CA TYR A 446 -25.53 26.57 -5.26
C TYR A 446 -24.07 26.97 -5.04
N GLU A 447 -23.71 28.23 -5.36
CA GLU A 447 -22.39 28.83 -5.11
C GLU A 447 -21.22 28.03 -5.76
N MET A 448 -21.49 27.40 -6.89
CA MET A 448 -20.46 26.72 -7.67
C MET A 448 -20.04 27.55 -8.87
N PRO A 449 -18.74 27.73 -9.13
CA PRO A 449 -18.25 28.58 -10.22
C PRO A 449 -18.60 28.00 -11.58
N VAL A 450 -18.96 28.86 -12.52
CA VAL A 450 -19.30 28.52 -13.91
C VAL A 450 -18.98 29.64 -14.90
N ASN A 451 -18.56 29.25 -16.09
CA ASN A 451 -18.46 30.17 -17.23
C ASN A 451 -19.42 29.72 -18.35
N LYS A 452 -20.58 30.31 -18.39
CA LYS A 452 -21.65 29.97 -19.37
C LYS A 452 -21.28 30.26 -20.83
N GLN A 453 -20.22 31.06 -21.08
CA GLN A 453 -19.85 31.51 -22.43
C GLN A 453 -19.51 30.36 -23.39
N ILE A 454 -19.11 29.21 -22.90
CA ILE A 454 -18.89 28.02 -23.73
C ILE A 454 -20.13 27.68 -24.59
N TRP A 455 -21.32 27.84 -24.02
CA TRP A 455 -22.58 27.55 -24.72
C TRP A 455 -22.99 28.63 -25.75
N LEU A 456 -22.40 29.79 -25.69
CA LEU A 456 -22.64 30.91 -26.60
C LEU A 456 -21.56 31.02 -27.68
N GLU A 457 -20.31 30.71 -27.35
CA GLU A 457 -19.14 30.88 -28.21
C GLU A 457 -18.74 29.59 -28.97
N ASP A 458 -18.78 28.44 -28.32
CA ASP A 458 -18.32 27.12 -28.87
C ASP A 458 -19.16 26.00 -28.27
N PRO A 459 -20.48 25.96 -28.53
CA PRO A 459 -21.39 25.00 -27.88
C PRO A 459 -21.09 23.56 -28.23
N LEU A 460 -21.25 22.65 -27.27
CA LEU A 460 -21.09 21.23 -27.48
C LEU A 460 -22.30 20.67 -28.24
N PRO A 461 -22.10 19.92 -29.34
CA PRO A 461 -23.17 19.26 -30.06
C PRO A 461 -23.69 18.01 -29.37
N SER A 462 -22.92 17.41 -28.47
CA SER A 462 -23.24 16.17 -27.76
C SER A 462 -22.39 16.00 -26.51
N SER A 463 -22.92 15.31 -25.49
CA SER A 463 -22.14 14.87 -24.31
C SER A 463 -21.55 13.45 -24.48
N TYR A 464 -21.86 12.76 -25.59
CA TYR A 464 -21.42 11.39 -25.83
C TYR A 464 -19.90 11.26 -26.00
N PRO A 465 -19.21 12.12 -26.81
CA PRO A 465 -17.77 12.00 -26.96
C PRO A 465 -16.98 12.11 -25.64
N PRO A 466 -17.22 13.10 -24.76
CA PRO A 466 -16.53 13.14 -23.49
C PRO A 466 -16.94 12.02 -22.50
N SER A 467 -18.17 11.48 -22.62
CA SER A 467 -18.60 10.31 -21.86
C SER A 467 -17.86 9.04 -22.32
N ILE A 468 -17.65 8.87 -23.62
CA ILE A 468 -16.83 7.78 -24.20
C ILE A 468 -15.36 7.96 -23.76
N ALA A 469 -14.85 9.19 -23.73
CA ALA A 469 -13.48 9.46 -23.28
C ALA A 469 -13.29 9.08 -21.80
N PHE A 470 -14.28 9.29 -20.95
CA PHE A 470 -14.26 8.78 -19.58
C PHE A 470 -14.18 7.25 -19.53
N LYS A 471 -14.91 6.54 -20.39
CA LYS A 471 -14.81 5.06 -20.47
C LYS A 471 -13.44 4.62 -21.00
N ALA A 472 -12.85 5.35 -21.93
CA ALA A 472 -11.47 5.10 -22.38
C ALA A 472 -10.45 5.32 -21.25
N ALA A 473 -10.66 6.33 -20.40
CA ALA A 473 -9.86 6.54 -19.19
C ALA A 473 -10.02 5.37 -18.20
N GLN A 474 -11.25 4.87 -17.97
CA GLN A 474 -11.50 3.70 -17.11
C GLN A 474 -10.83 2.41 -17.59
N LEU A 475 -10.61 2.25 -18.90
CA LEU A 475 -9.86 1.12 -19.47
C LEU A 475 -8.37 1.14 -19.10
N GLN A 476 -7.85 2.29 -18.69
CA GLN A 476 -6.47 2.43 -18.25
C GLN A 476 -6.35 2.34 -16.73
N ASP A 477 -7.13 3.15 -16.01
CA ASP A 477 -7.11 3.24 -14.54
C ASP A 477 -8.42 3.87 -14.06
N THR A 478 -9.18 3.16 -13.23
CA THR A 478 -10.50 3.63 -12.74
C THR A 478 -10.37 4.84 -11.83
N GLY A 479 -9.30 4.93 -11.04
CA GLY A 479 -9.04 6.05 -10.16
C GLY A 479 -8.66 7.31 -10.94
N LYS A 480 -7.70 7.21 -11.84
CA LYS A 480 -7.32 8.32 -12.72
C LYS A 480 -8.47 8.76 -13.64
N ALA A 481 -9.39 7.86 -13.98
CA ALA A 481 -10.58 8.21 -14.75
C ALA A 481 -11.48 9.20 -13.98
N VAL A 482 -11.61 9.10 -12.67
CA VAL A 482 -12.36 10.07 -11.85
C VAL A 482 -11.65 11.44 -11.87
N LEU A 483 -10.32 11.46 -11.78
CA LEU A 483 -9.54 12.70 -11.94
C LEU A 483 -9.70 13.28 -13.34
N PHE A 484 -9.70 12.44 -14.37
CA PHE A 484 -9.97 12.85 -15.75
C PHE A 484 -11.38 13.45 -15.89
N LEU A 485 -12.40 12.83 -15.30
CA LEU A 485 -13.76 13.39 -15.29
C LEU A 485 -13.80 14.75 -14.61
N ARG A 486 -13.10 14.90 -13.49
CA ARG A 486 -12.97 16.20 -12.82
C ARG A 486 -12.28 17.21 -13.72
N ARG A 487 -11.18 16.86 -14.38
CA ARG A 487 -10.42 17.76 -15.24
C ARG A 487 -11.22 18.24 -16.46
N ILE A 488 -11.94 17.34 -17.14
CA ILE A 488 -12.78 17.76 -18.27
C ILE A 488 -13.98 18.62 -17.82
N ARG A 489 -14.48 18.42 -16.59
CA ARG A 489 -15.49 19.33 -16.00
C ARG A 489 -14.91 20.73 -15.75
N GLU A 490 -13.73 20.84 -15.18
CA GLU A 490 -13.04 22.12 -15.02
C GLU A 490 -12.86 22.83 -16.37
N MET A 491 -12.44 22.10 -17.39
CA MET A 491 -12.28 22.63 -18.73
C MET A 491 -13.58 23.20 -19.30
N VAL A 492 -14.70 22.49 -19.18
CA VAL A 492 -15.96 22.94 -19.78
C VAL A 492 -16.69 23.95 -18.92
N PHE A 493 -16.71 23.76 -17.58
CA PHE A 493 -17.43 24.66 -16.68
C PHE A 493 -16.70 25.96 -16.40
N LEU A 494 -15.35 25.97 -16.42
CA LEU A 494 -14.56 27.12 -16.01
C LEU A 494 -13.74 27.72 -17.15
N GLU A 495 -13.05 26.87 -17.94
CA GLU A 495 -12.04 27.30 -18.91
C GLU A 495 -12.59 27.57 -20.32
N LYS A 496 -13.89 27.44 -20.55
CA LYS A 496 -14.55 27.58 -21.86
C LYS A 496 -13.95 26.64 -22.91
N LYS A 497 -13.51 25.44 -22.54
CA LYS A 497 -12.94 24.45 -23.46
C LYS A 497 -13.98 23.44 -23.87
N ASN A 498 -14.20 23.33 -25.18
CA ASN A 498 -15.11 22.34 -25.74
C ASN A 498 -14.48 20.96 -25.67
N ILE A 499 -14.93 20.14 -24.71
CA ILE A 499 -14.40 18.82 -24.37
C ILE A 499 -14.76 17.69 -25.33
N ILE A 500 -15.35 18.00 -26.51
CA ILE A 500 -15.43 17.02 -27.61
C ILE A 500 -14.17 17.03 -28.48
N LYS A 501 -13.36 18.11 -28.43
CA LYS A 501 -12.15 18.28 -29.22
C LYS A 501 -11.07 17.33 -28.69
N LYS A 502 -10.51 16.51 -29.58
CA LYS A 502 -9.50 15.49 -29.22
C LYS A 502 -8.29 16.11 -28.51
N ASP A 503 -7.87 17.33 -28.87
CA ASP A 503 -6.74 18.03 -28.24
C ASP A 503 -7.02 18.38 -26.76
N HIS A 504 -8.27 18.77 -26.44
CA HIS A 504 -8.65 19.02 -25.04
C HIS A 504 -8.74 17.73 -24.24
N LEU A 505 -9.27 16.65 -24.82
CA LEU A 505 -9.28 15.32 -24.17
C LEU A 505 -7.86 14.78 -23.98
N TYR A 506 -6.97 14.97 -24.97
CA TYR A 506 -5.55 14.61 -24.85
C TYR A 506 -4.89 15.35 -23.70
N THR A 507 -5.07 16.69 -23.64
CA THR A 507 -4.51 17.52 -22.57
C THR A 507 -5.05 17.07 -21.19
N ALA A 508 -6.35 16.86 -21.05
CA ALA A 508 -6.95 16.38 -19.81
C ALA A 508 -6.38 15.02 -19.35
N ALA A 509 -6.18 14.10 -20.28
CA ALA A 509 -5.57 12.79 -19.99
C ALA A 509 -4.11 12.93 -19.53
N TYR A 510 -3.34 13.78 -20.20
CA TYR A 510 -1.95 14.07 -19.84
C TYR A 510 -1.85 14.72 -18.44
N ASP A 511 -2.71 15.70 -18.14
CA ASP A 511 -2.75 16.42 -16.87
C ASP A 511 -2.94 15.48 -15.66
N VAL A 512 -3.68 14.38 -15.85
CA VAL A 512 -3.96 13.39 -14.79
C VAL A 512 -3.08 12.12 -14.86
N GLY A 513 -2.06 12.13 -15.74
CA GLY A 513 -1.07 11.04 -15.83
C GLY A 513 -1.62 9.75 -16.46
N LEU A 514 -2.61 9.84 -17.35
CA LEU A 514 -3.02 8.76 -18.26
C LEU A 514 -2.16 8.77 -19.52
N ASP A 515 -2.08 7.64 -20.22
CA ASP A 515 -1.57 7.60 -21.60
C ASP A 515 -2.58 8.30 -22.53
N ALA A 516 -2.30 9.59 -22.79
CA ALA A 516 -3.17 10.43 -23.60
C ALA A 516 -3.32 9.93 -25.05
N ALA A 517 -2.24 9.39 -25.64
CA ALA A 517 -2.29 8.82 -26.99
C ALA A 517 -3.15 7.56 -27.04
N ARG A 518 -3.05 6.69 -26.02
CA ARG A 518 -3.91 5.51 -25.88
C ARG A 518 -5.37 5.91 -25.66
N LEU A 519 -5.64 6.92 -24.80
CA LEU A 519 -7.01 7.41 -24.60
C LEU A 519 -7.66 7.80 -25.93
N ILE A 520 -6.98 8.56 -26.77
CA ILE A 520 -7.52 8.99 -28.07
C ILE A 520 -7.74 7.80 -29.02
N ARG A 521 -6.87 6.80 -29.02
CA ARG A 521 -7.08 5.55 -29.79
C ARG A 521 -8.29 4.76 -29.30
N ASP A 522 -8.47 4.69 -27.99
CA ASP A 522 -9.52 3.91 -27.33
C ASP A 522 -10.92 4.56 -27.42
N LEU A 523 -11.04 5.80 -27.93
CA LEU A 523 -12.33 6.45 -28.18
C LEU A 523 -13.21 5.66 -29.17
N GLU A 524 -12.60 4.88 -30.04
CA GLU A 524 -13.28 3.99 -30.98
C GLU A 524 -13.22 2.54 -30.46
N GLY A 525 -14.29 1.78 -30.61
CA GLY A 525 -14.34 0.36 -30.25
C GLY A 525 -14.76 0.09 -28.80
N ARG A 526 -13.83 -0.41 -27.94
CA ARG A 526 -14.19 -0.91 -26.59
C ARG A 526 -14.80 0.14 -25.68
N ALA A 527 -14.31 1.38 -25.68
CA ALA A 527 -14.87 2.46 -24.88
C ALA A 527 -16.30 2.82 -25.27
N GLN A 528 -16.61 2.83 -26.56
CA GLN A 528 -17.99 3.02 -27.06
C GLN A 528 -18.93 1.91 -26.58
N ASN A 529 -18.46 0.66 -26.58
CA ASN A 529 -19.26 -0.46 -26.09
C ASN A 529 -19.52 -0.35 -24.59
N LEU A 530 -18.54 0.06 -23.79
CA LEU A 530 -18.72 0.30 -22.35
C LEU A 530 -19.70 1.45 -22.09
N PHE A 531 -19.63 2.53 -22.86
CA PHE A 531 -20.59 3.62 -22.75
C PHE A 531 -22.01 3.16 -23.11
N ARG A 532 -22.17 2.34 -24.14
CA ARG A 532 -23.47 1.75 -24.51
C ARG A 532 -24.03 0.88 -23.38
N LEU A 533 -23.19 0.10 -22.70
CA LEU A 533 -23.60 -0.67 -21.53
C LEU A 533 -24.07 0.23 -20.36
N ASP A 534 -23.42 1.39 -20.16
CA ASP A 534 -23.88 2.36 -19.18
C ASP A 534 -25.27 2.92 -19.52
N LEU A 535 -25.53 3.24 -20.79
CA LEU A 535 -26.84 3.70 -21.24
C LEU A 535 -27.92 2.62 -21.08
N MET A 536 -27.62 1.37 -21.43
CA MET A 536 -28.53 0.24 -21.20
C MET A 536 -28.85 0.06 -19.71
N LYS A 537 -27.84 0.20 -18.85
CA LYS A 537 -28.03 0.12 -17.40
C LYS A 537 -28.85 1.29 -16.86
N ALA A 538 -28.67 2.50 -17.41
CA ALA A 538 -29.50 3.65 -17.07
C ALA A 538 -30.96 3.44 -17.45
N GLU A 539 -31.22 2.84 -18.61
CA GLU A 539 -32.58 2.47 -19.07
C GLU A 539 -33.20 1.39 -18.19
N GLU A 540 -32.46 0.32 -17.89
CA GLU A 540 -32.87 -0.77 -16.99
C GLU A 540 -33.29 -0.23 -15.61
N LEU A 541 -32.50 0.68 -15.03
CA LEU A 541 -32.76 1.28 -13.73
C LEU A 541 -33.68 2.51 -13.77
N HIS A 542 -34.27 2.79 -14.94
CA HIS A 542 -35.20 3.91 -15.15
C HIS A 542 -34.65 5.28 -14.73
N VAL A 543 -33.37 5.55 -15.03
CA VAL A 543 -32.73 6.84 -14.72
C VAL A 543 -33.34 7.95 -15.59
N LYS A 544 -34.11 8.84 -14.97
CA LYS A 544 -34.81 9.95 -15.65
C LYS A 544 -34.08 11.29 -15.51
N VAL A 545 -33.35 11.47 -14.43
CA VAL A 545 -32.65 12.73 -14.12
C VAL A 545 -31.18 12.44 -13.80
N LEU A 546 -30.32 13.43 -13.95
CA LEU A 546 -28.93 13.36 -13.52
C LEU A 546 -28.63 14.49 -12.55
N PRO A 547 -27.87 14.22 -11.50
CA PRO A 547 -27.34 12.91 -11.09
C PRO A 547 -28.45 11.97 -10.56
N THR A 548 -28.23 10.67 -10.67
CA THR A 548 -28.96 9.64 -9.90
C THR A 548 -27.92 8.74 -9.23
N LEU A 549 -28.09 8.51 -7.94
CA LEU A 549 -27.23 7.62 -7.17
C LEU A 549 -28.08 6.50 -6.58
N PHE A 550 -27.73 5.25 -6.87
CA PHE A 550 -28.33 4.06 -6.29
C PHE A 550 -27.36 3.53 -5.23
N PHE A 551 -27.84 3.43 -4.00
CA PHE A 551 -27.10 2.92 -2.86
C PHE A 551 -27.58 1.50 -2.56
N SER A 552 -26.68 0.56 -2.45
CA SER A 552 -27.01 -0.82 -2.10
C SER A 552 -26.08 -1.39 -1.04
N ASN A 553 -26.61 -2.25 -0.18
CA ASN A 553 -25.82 -3.00 0.79
C ASN A 553 -25.68 -4.48 0.40
N LYS A 554 -24.93 -5.25 1.19
CA LYS A 554 -24.72 -6.69 0.99
C LYS A 554 -25.98 -7.54 1.11
N GLN A 555 -27.02 -7.03 1.76
CA GLN A 555 -28.31 -7.68 1.94
C GLN A 555 -29.26 -7.48 0.75
N GLY A 556 -28.83 -6.70 -0.26
CA GLY A 556 -29.62 -6.42 -1.46
C GLY A 556 -30.67 -5.31 -1.26
N VAL A 557 -30.59 -4.54 -0.17
CA VAL A 557 -31.43 -3.35 0.01
C VAL A 557 -30.91 -2.24 -0.90
N GLU A 558 -31.80 -1.63 -1.69
CA GLU A 558 -31.46 -0.53 -2.59
C GLU A 558 -32.27 0.73 -2.26
N LEU A 559 -31.59 1.87 -2.23
CA LEU A 559 -32.17 3.20 -2.05
C LEU A 559 -31.60 4.14 -3.10
N ALA A 560 -32.34 5.19 -3.48
CA ALA A 560 -31.89 6.12 -4.52
C ALA A 560 -32.01 7.59 -4.13
N LEU A 561 -31.03 8.40 -4.57
CA LEU A 561 -31.09 9.85 -4.57
C LEU A 561 -31.11 10.36 -6.00
N ASN A 562 -31.99 11.32 -6.28
CA ASN A 562 -32.17 11.92 -7.59
C ASN A 562 -31.94 13.45 -7.54
N GLY A 563 -31.21 13.96 -8.51
CA GLY A 563 -30.91 15.40 -8.59
C GLY A 563 -29.99 15.89 -7.47
N TYR A 564 -30.05 17.20 -7.20
CA TYR A 564 -29.35 17.76 -6.04
C TYR A 564 -30.01 17.32 -4.74
N GLN A 565 -29.20 16.91 -3.78
CA GLN A 565 -29.61 16.63 -2.41
C GLN A 565 -28.60 17.24 -1.43
N PRO A 566 -29.04 17.74 -0.26
CA PRO A 566 -28.13 18.19 0.78
C PRO A 566 -27.31 17.00 1.31
N TYR A 567 -26.15 17.29 1.92
CA TYR A 567 -25.22 16.27 2.39
C TYR A 567 -25.86 15.29 3.40
N GLU A 568 -26.73 15.80 4.24
CA GLU A 568 -27.44 15.00 5.27
C GLU A 568 -28.26 13.85 4.66
N SER A 569 -28.83 14.07 3.46
CA SER A 569 -29.58 13.00 2.76
C SER A 569 -28.69 11.82 2.38
N PHE A 570 -27.42 12.05 2.06
CA PHE A 570 -26.46 11.00 1.81
C PHE A 570 -26.16 10.21 3.11
N VAL A 571 -25.94 10.92 4.20
CA VAL A 571 -25.68 10.33 5.53
C VAL A 571 -26.89 9.51 6.02
N ASP A 572 -28.10 10.02 5.82
CA ASP A 572 -29.33 9.33 6.23
C ASP A 572 -29.52 8.00 5.47
N ILE A 573 -29.24 7.98 4.17
CA ILE A 573 -29.29 6.73 3.39
C ILE A 573 -28.21 5.75 3.86
N LEU A 574 -27.00 6.20 4.12
CA LEU A 574 -25.93 5.32 4.62
C LEU A 574 -26.35 4.69 5.96
N LYS A 575 -26.93 5.46 6.88
CA LYS A 575 -27.45 4.95 8.17
C LYS A 575 -28.61 4.00 8.02
N GLN A 576 -29.50 4.19 7.02
CA GLN A 576 -30.57 3.23 6.74
C GLN A 576 -30.00 1.90 6.22
N LEU A 577 -28.97 1.92 5.39
CA LEU A 577 -28.34 0.71 4.84
C LEU A 577 -27.39 0.01 5.82
N LYS A 578 -26.78 0.77 6.74
CA LYS A 578 -25.84 0.30 7.76
C LYS A 578 -26.02 1.16 9.02
N PRO A 579 -26.88 0.78 9.97
CA PRO A 579 -27.22 1.60 11.15
C PRO A 579 -26.03 1.95 12.06
N ASP A 580 -24.99 1.13 12.07
CA ASP A 580 -23.75 1.30 12.83
C ASP A 580 -22.62 2.01 12.06
N ILE A 581 -22.94 2.60 10.90
CA ILE A 581 -21.94 3.34 10.13
C ILE A 581 -21.56 4.64 10.86
N GLU A 582 -20.27 4.86 11.02
CA GLU A 582 -19.73 6.04 11.66
C GLU A 582 -18.87 6.85 10.70
N LYS A 583 -18.86 8.17 10.90
CA LYS A 583 -17.98 9.07 10.15
C LYS A 583 -16.54 8.85 10.56
N THR A 584 -15.66 8.65 9.58
CA THR A 584 -14.23 8.69 9.80
C THR A 584 -13.78 10.14 10.01
N PRO A 585 -13.18 10.48 11.16
CA PRO A 585 -12.63 11.82 11.35
C PRO A 585 -11.43 12.02 10.41
N TYR A 586 -11.30 13.20 9.84
CA TYR A 586 -10.18 13.58 8.99
C TYR A 586 -9.62 14.94 9.38
N ASP A 587 -8.36 15.17 9.07
CA ASP A 587 -7.70 16.47 9.26
C ASP A 587 -8.22 17.46 8.22
N LYS A 588 -8.78 18.57 8.71
CA LYS A 588 -9.36 19.65 7.91
C LYS A 588 -8.39 20.79 7.59
N SER A 589 -7.07 20.59 7.90
CA SER A 589 -6.06 21.58 7.54
C SER A 589 -6.02 21.78 6.01
N PRO A 590 -5.76 23.00 5.54
CA PRO A 590 -5.65 23.28 4.12
C PRO A 590 -4.67 22.38 3.39
N GLU A 591 -3.51 22.09 4.02
CA GLU A 591 -2.46 21.26 3.49
C GLU A 591 -2.97 19.85 3.18
N VAL A 592 -3.72 19.25 4.09
CA VAL A 592 -4.28 17.90 3.91
C VAL A 592 -5.36 17.90 2.84
N LEU A 593 -6.23 18.93 2.81
CA LEU A 593 -7.29 19.02 1.81
C LEU A 593 -6.72 19.22 0.40
N PHE A 594 -5.67 20.05 0.24
CA PHE A 594 -5.02 20.27 -1.05
C PHE A 594 -4.02 19.14 -1.43
N ASP A 595 -3.56 18.33 -0.49
CA ASP A 595 -2.86 17.06 -0.78
C ASP A 595 -3.84 16.01 -1.34
N GLN A 596 -5.06 15.97 -0.80
CA GLN A 596 -6.13 15.08 -1.25
C GLN A 596 -6.76 15.52 -2.58
N TYR A 597 -7.00 16.82 -2.75
CA TYR A 597 -7.65 17.40 -3.92
C TYR A 597 -6.81 18.54 -4.50
N GLN A 598 -6.22 18.31 -5.68
CA GLN A 598 -5.36 19.30 -6.34
C GLN A 598 -6.09 20.61 -6.68
N THR A 599 -7.42 20.55 -6.82
CA THR A 599 -8.27 21.69 -7.11
C THR A 599 -9.50 21.68 -6.20
N LEU A 600 -9.86 22.83 -5.65
CA LEU A 600 -11.05 23.02 -4.83
C LEU A 600 -11.75 24.33 -5.23
N THR A 601 -13.07 24.32 -5.37
CA THR A 601 -13.84 25.56 -5.38
C THR A 601 -13.98 26.09 -3.94
N THR A 602 -14.33 27.35 -3.76
CA THR A 602 -14.56 27.92 -2.43
C THR A 602 -15.64 27.11 -1.69
N ARG A 603 -16.72 26.73 -2.40
CA ARG A 603 -17.80 25.90 -1.85
C ARG A 603 -17.34 24.51 -1.41
N GLU A 604 -16.48 23.85 -2.19
CA GLU A 604 -15.89 22.55 -1.81
C GLU A 604 -15.03 22.68 -0.56
N PHE A 605 -14.17 23.70 -0.51
CA PHE A 605 -13.28 23.94 0.62
C PHE A 605 -14.09 24.24 1.91
N SER A 606 -15.12 25.09 1.84
CA SER A 606 -15.97 25.42 2.99
C SER A 606 -16.72 24.21 3.53
N LEU A 607 -17.33 23.37 2.65
CA LEU A 607 -18.05 22.18 3.07
C LEU A 607 -17.13 21.12 3.70
N LEU A 608 -15.91 20.95 3.18
CA LEU A 608 -14.93 20.01 3.74
C LEU A 608 -14.42 20.46 5.10
N ARG A 609 -14.38 21.77 5.37
CA ARG A 609 -13.93 22.31 6.65
C ARG A 609 -15.05 22.48 7.67
N ASP A 610 -16.31 22.34 7.25
CA ASP A 610 -17.51 22.68 8.04
C ASP A 610 -17.52 24.15 8.50
N GLU A 611 -17.09 25.04 7.61
CA GLU A 611 -17.01 26.49 7.83
C GLU A 611 -17.87 27.25 6.83
N SER A 612 -18.14 28.52 7.12
CA SER A 612 -18.78 29.42 6.15
C SER A 612 -17.85 29.73 4.96
N GLU A 613 -18.43 30.10 3.81
CA GLU A 613 -17.61 30.52 2.67
C GLU A 613 -16.78 31.79 2.97
N TYR A 614 -17.29 32.68 3.83
CA TYR A 614 -16.56 33.85 4.26
C TYR A 614 -15.27 33.52 5.03
N GLU A 615 -15.34 32.61 6.00
CA GLU A 615 -14.16 32.11 6.75
C GLU A 615 -13.20 31.40 5.82
N SER A 616 -13.72 30.58 4.94
CA SER A 616 -12.95 29.84 3.95
C SER A 616 -12.21 30.78 2.97
N LEU A 617 -12.85 31.83 2.49
CA LEU A 617 -12.22 32.83 1.61
C LEU A 617 -11.09 33.57 2.31
N TYR A 618 -11.22 33.85 3.60
CA TYR A 618 -10.15 34.48 4.37
C TYR A 618 -8.91 33.61 4.36
N ILE A 619 -9.06 32.31 4.69
CA ILE A 619 -7.96 31.33 4.72
C ILE A 619 -7.35 31.14 3.32
N LEU A 620 -8.20 31.00 2.29
CA LEU A 620 -7.74 30.81 0.91
C LEU A 620 -6.95 32.02 0.40
N ASN A 621 -7.33 33.24 0.78
CA ASN A 621 -6.55 34.43 0.45
C ASN A 621 -5.20 34.50 1.20
N GLU A 622 -5.13 34.07 2.46
CA GLU A 622 -3.85 33.94 3.17
C GLU A 622 -2.92 32.93 2.47
N LEU A 623 -3.44 31.76 2.09
CA LEU A 623 -2.66 30.75 1.36
C LEU A 623 -2.20 31.27 -0.03
N LEU A 624 -3.01 32.07 -0.70
CA LEU A 624 -2.65 32.72 -1.96
C LEU A 624 -1.49 33.71 -1.77
N ILE A 625 -1.54 34.54 -0.73
CA ILE A 625 -0.47 35.48 -0.37
C ILE A 625 0.82 34.74 -0.06
N LEU A 626 0.72 33.59 0.64
CA LEU A 626 1.85 32.72 0.95
C LEU A 626 2.34 31.89 -0.24
N ASN A 627 1.74 32.05 -1.41
CA ASN A 627 2.03 31.28 -2.63
C ASN A 627 1.91 29.75 -2.47
N GLN A 628 1.08 29.30 -1.53
CA GLN A 628 0.79 27.88 -1.28
C GLN A 628 -0.31 27.35 -2.19
N ILE A 629 -1.14 28.24 -2.73
CA ILE A 629 -2.15 27.94 -3.75
C ILE A 629 -2.14 29.01 -4.85
N LYS A 630 -2.80 28.70 -5.98
CA LYS A 630 -3.09 29.64 -7.07
C LYS A 630 -4.59 29.80 -7.20
N GLN A 631 -5.02 30.98 -7.60
CA GLN A 631 -6.41 31.30 -7.87
C GLN A 631 -6.68 31.22 -9.38
N TYR A 632 -7.72 30.51 -9.77
CA TYR A 632 -8.32 30.58 -11.10
C TYR A 632 -9.67 31.29 -10.96
N GLN A 633 -9.77 32.53 -11.50
CA GLN A 633 -10.98 33.35 -11.45
C GLN A 633 -11.94 32.97 -12.57
N SER A 634 -13.19 32.70 -12.23
CA SER A 634 -14.28 32.55 -13.19
C SER A 634 -15.35 33.64 -12.95
N PRO A 635 -16.27 33.87 -13.90
CA PRO A 635 -17.28 34.96 -13.75
C PRO A 635 -18.18 34.86 -12.52
N THR A 636 -18.36 33.67 -11.97
CA THR A 636 -19.31 33.40 -10.87
C THR A 636 -18.67 32.86 -9.60
N GLY A 637 -17.33 32.79 -9.52
CA GLY A 637 -16.60 32.30 -8.36
C GLY A 637 -15.25 31.74 -8.73
N ASP A 638 -14.51 31.27 -7.73
CA ASP A 638 -13.12 30.91 -7.87
C ASP A 638 -12.88 29.42 -7.69
N MET A 639 -11.85 28.92 -8.39
CA MET A 639 -11.22 27.64 -8.15
C MET A 639 -9.80 27.85 -7.65
N TRP A 640 -9.43 27.14 -6.63
CA TRP A 640 -8.13 27.19 -5.99
C TRP A 640 -7.33 25.96 -6.34
N ILE A 641 -6.07 26.16 -6.75
CA ILE A 641 -5.18 25.11 -7.28
C ILE A 641 -4.02 24.97 -6.31
N SER A 642 -3.76 23.75 -5.86
CA SER A 642 -2.66 23.44 -4.96
C SER A 642 -1.31 23.81 -5.56
N ASN A 643 -0.49 24.50 -4.77
CA ASN A 643 0.91 24.77 -5.05
C ASN A 643 1.81 24.19 -3.94
N PHE A 644 1.22 23.45 -3.00
CA PHE A 644 1.95 22.68 -2.00
C PHE A 644 2.88 21.71 -2.74
N SER A 645 4.17 21.79 -2.46
CA SER A 645 5.21 21.10 -3.23
C SER A 645 4.90 19.61 -3.38
N ASN A 646 4.77 19.18 -4.64
CA ASN A 646 4.54 17.81 -5.06
C ASN A 646 5.74 16.91 -4.72
N THR A 647 5.94 16.58 -3.45
CA THR A 647 6.83 15.49 -3.02
C THR A 647 6.11 14.15 -2.92
N LYS A 648 4.78 14.14 -3.15
CA LYS A 648 3.99 12.89 -3.20
C LYS A 648 3.10 12.91 -4.44
N LYS A 649 3.64 12.45 -5.57
CA LYS A 649 2.86 12.18 -6.77
C LYS A 649 1.78 11.14 -6.48
N LEU A 650 0.54 11.56 -6.79
CA LEU A 650 -0.57 10.70 -7.23
C LEU A 650 -0.77 9.38 -6.46
N ILE A 651 -1.42 9.47 -5.33
CA ILE A 651 -2.11 8.33 -4.76
C ILE A 651 -3.54 8.79 -4.41
N TYR A 652 -4.51 8.16 -5.06
CA TYR A 652 -5.97 8.13 -4.84
C TYR A 652 -6.85 9.10 -5.64
N ALA A 653 -7.54 8.46 -6.59
CA ALA A 653 -8.97 8.61 -6.70
C ALA A 653 -9.67 7.44 -6.03
#